data_d147894efde0d28e1bc713e737d9c21b
#
_entry.id   d147894efde0d28e1bc713e737d9c21b
#
_cell.length_a   1.000
_cell.length_b   1.000
_cell.length_c   1.000
_cell.angle_alpha   90.00
_cell.angle_beta   90.00
_cell.angle_gamma   90.00
#
_symmetry.space_group_name_H-M   'P 1'
#
loop_
_entity.id
_entity.type
_entity.pdbx_description
1 polymer ?
#
loop_
_entity_poly.entity_id
_entity_poly.type
_entity_poly.pdbx_seq_one_letter_code
_entity_poly.pdbx_strand_id
1 'polypeptide(L)'
;MYIKIKMLSLFVTLTPCIGYAQKNVGTPKTSNAMTDSLHQINEVVVRANQMLGSQFEARNRTGSAYYLSPKELGKFDYTDINRMLKSVPGVNIYEEDGFGLRPNISLRGTQAERSERITLMEDGILAAPAPYAAPAAYYFPNAARMYAIEVLKGSSQVQYGPFTTGGAINLVSTPIPQDRLIKCSMSAGSFGSLKLQTAIGKSFKHTGFLIEYLRYQARGFRHDDPDERTGFKRNDVIAKWMVRTNKEDGINHRLELKYGFANETSDETYLGLTDQDFNVKPYFRYAGAQKDNLVTRHSQFSATYIIKGARSWDITTQAYYNYFFRNWYKLNEVRTGYTKAERRSIGDVLADPITNQSYFDIVAGKANYIGEALMLRANHRKYHSRGIQIKGEYKTMLYGGYFTAEIGMRYHADSEDRYQQDDGYSMNNGRMELFSRGLPGSQTNRITTAHALSAYTLAKWAKGVFTFTAGVRYEDVKLLNRDYTKADWRRTGMARIEVPNSARAIMPGIGINCKLMPQLSLFSGIHKGFAPPSASLGQKAESSINVEAGLRYANQWFKGELIGFSNNYSNMLGSDLAAQGGLGTLDQFNVGRALVRGVELLLQCQPLPTHWKIQLPMQLSYTFTDTKMKNSFTSASWGHVLYGDEIPYIFRHALNGQIGVESKWADINFNMRYNGDMRTVPGQGKIAQREKIPANFIIDVTAKVHIIKNVDLTMNMVNLTNKVYMVSRHPSGVRAGLPFGIYGGVQWKL
;
A
#
# COMPACT_ATOMS: atom_id res chain seq x y z
N MET A 1 23.04 34.47 -17.18
CA MET A 1 23.89 33.58 -17.99
C MET A 1 23.07 32.33 -18.30
N TYR A 2 22.46 32.31 -19.49
CA TYR A 2 21.55 31.26 -19.93
C TYR A 2 22.33 30.08 -20.50
N ILE A 3 22.26 28.88 -19.89
CA ILE A 3 22.76 27.65 -20.50
C ILE A 3 21.58 26.95 -21.14
N LYS A 4 21.51 26.99 -22.47
CA LYS A 4 20.60 26.19 -23.29
C LYS A 4 21.08 24.73 -23.29
N ILE A 5 20.33 23.83 -22.70
CA ILE A 5 20.52 22.39 -22.87
C ILE A 5 19.86 22.01 -24.19
N LYS A 6 20.67 21.65 -25.19
CA LYS A 6 20.23 21.02 -26.44
C LYS A 6 19.73 19.61 -26.15
N MET A 7 18.48 19.37 -26.47
CA MET A 7 17.94 18.00 -26.58
C MET A 7 18.68 17.25 -27.70
N LEU A 8 19.38 16.19 -27.33
CA LEU A 8 19.98 15.24 -28.25
C LEU A 8 18.92 14.27 -28.71
N SER A 9 18.39 14.46 -29.92
CA SER A 9 17.49 13.52 -30.58
C SER A 9 18.28 12.32 -31.07
N LEU A 10 18.15 11.19 -30.37
CA LEU A 10 18.70 9.91 -30.81
C LEU A 10 17.69 9.24 -31.76
N PHE A 11 17.89 9.45 -33.08
CA PHE A 11 17.23 8.64 -34.11
C PHE A 11 17.93 7.26 -34.18
N VAL A 12 17.26 6.21 -33.70
CA VAL A 12 17.67 4.83 -33.98
C VAL A 12 17.11 4.43 -35.35
N THR A 13 17.98 4.40 -36.36
CA THR A 13 17.67 3.83 -37.67
C THR A 13 17.61 2.31 -37.58
N LEU A 14 16.41 1.77 -37.69
CA LEU A 14 16.15 0.35 -37.88
C LEU A 14 16.46 -0.02 -39.32
N THR A 15 17.59 -0.66 -39.56
CA THR A 15 17.88 -1.39 -40.81
C THR A 15 17.25 -2.77 -40.74
N PRO A 16 16.43 -3.19 -41.73
CA PRO A 16 15.90 -4.54 -41.74
C PRO A 16 16.96 -5.50 -42.33
N CYS A 17 17.47 -6.40 -41.50
CA CYS A 17 18.21 -7.56 -42.00
C CYS A 17 17.22 -8.60 -42.54
N ILE A 18 17.13 -8.69 -43.86
CA ILE A 18 16.48 -9.79 -44.59
C ILE A 18 17.48 -10.97 -44.60
N GLY A 19 17.26 -11.93 -43.74
CA GLY A 19 17.97 -13.22 -43.77
C GLY A 19 17.15 -14.30 -44.42
N TYR A 20 17.72 -14.91 -45.44
CA TYR A 20 17.15 -16.01 -46.23
C TYR A 20 16.80 -17.20 -45.33
N ALA A 21 15.58 -17.69 -45.43
CA ALA A 21 15.13 -18.94 -44.82
C ALA A 21 15.52 -20.14 -45.65
N GLN A 22 16.41 -20.97 -45.18
CA GLN A 22 16.60 -22.33 -45.70
C GLN A 22 15.58 -23.26 -45.02
N LYS A 23 14.77 -23.92 -45.88
CA LYS A 23 13.86 -24.99 -45.47
C LYS A 23 14.66 -26.20 -44.97
N ASN A 24 14.49 -26.56 -43.71
CA ASN A 24 14.69 -27.93 -43.25
C ASN A 24 13.41 -28.40 -42.58
N VAL A 25 12.81 -29.41 -43.23
CA VAL A 25 11.66 -30.16 -42.72
C VAL A 25 12.18 -31.09 -41.63
N GLY A 26 12.03 -30.71 -40.41
CA GLY A 26 12.28 -31.53 -39.21
C GLY A 26 11.01 -31.57 -38.36
N THR A 27 10.62 -32.77 -37.98
CA THR A 27 9.49 -33.11 -37.11
C THR A 27 9.35 -32.14 -35.91
N PRO A 28 8.14 -31.71 -35.56
CA PRO A 28 7.97 -30.78 -34.45
C PRO A 28 8.26 -31.47 -33.11
N LYS A 29 9.38 -31.13 -32.52
CA LYS A 29 9.61 -31.36 -31.10
C LYS A 29 8.60 -30.52 -30.32
N THR A 30 7.69 -31.16 -29.62
CA THR A 30 6.76 -30.58 -28.68
C THR A 30 7.53 -29.72 -27.68
N SER A 31 7.39 -28.44 -27.82
CA SER A 31 8.09 -27.40 -27.07
C SER A 31 7.55 -27.22 -25.64
N ASN A 32 8.39 -26.74 -24.81
CA ASN A 32 8.30 -26.32 -23.38
C ASN A 32 6.98 -25.73 -22.84
N ALA A 33 5.92 -25.67 -23.63
CA ALA A 33 4.56 -25.32 -23.18
C ALA A 33 3.95 -26.36 -22.20
N MET A 34 4.43 -27.64 -22.28
CA MET A 34 3.97 -28.70 -21.39
C MET A 34 4.64 -28.67 -20.01
N THR A 35 5.86 -28.16 -19.90
CA THR A 35 6.55 -28.03 -18.61
C THR A 35 5.97 -26.90 -17.76
N ASP A 36 5.53 -25.79 -18.36
CA ASP A 36 4.79 -24.74 -17.65
C ASP A 36 3.41 -25.22 -17.18
N SER A 37 2.75 -26.13 -17.92
CA SER A 37 1.46 -26.68 -17.51
C SER A 37 1.56 -27.68 -16.36
N LEU A 38 2.66 -28.43 -16.24
CA LEU A 38 2.90 -29.37 -15.14
C LEU A 38 3.21 -28.63 -13.82
N HIS A 39 3.90 -27.49 -13.86
CA HIS A 39 4.04 -26.60 -12.70
C HIS A 39 2.70 -25.95 -12.30
N GLN A 40 1.80 -25.69 -13.24
CA GLN A 40 0.45 -25.15 -12.95
C GLN A 40 -0.43 -26.12 -12.15
N ILE A 41 -0.28 -27.42 -12.26
CA ILE A 41 -1.10 -28.41 -11.53
C ILE A 41 -0.80 -28.38 -10.03
N ASN A 42 0.44 -28.08 -9.63
CA ASN A 42 0.83 -27.93 -8.23
C ASN A 42 0.48 -26.55 -7.64
N GLU A 43 0.36 -25.50 -8.48
CA GLU A 43 -0.01 -24.13 -8.08
C GLU A 43 -1.51 -23.95 -7.80
N VAL A 44 -2.38 -24.80 -8.30
CA VAL A 44 -3.85 -24.67 -8.18
C VAL A 44 -4.37 -24.67 -6.73
N VAL A 45 -3.58 -25.20 -5.81
CA VAL A 45 -3.97 -25.27 -4.39
C VAL A 45 -3.82 -23.94 -3.64
N VAL A 46 -3.05 -23.00 -4.15
CA VAL A 46 -2.77 -21.71 -3.49
C VAL A 46 -3.74 -20.59 -3.93
N ARG A 47 -4.50 -20.79 -5.00
CA ARG A 47 -5.30 -19.72 -5.67
C ARG A 47 -6.49 -19.17 -4.85
N ALA A 48 -6.97 -19.86 -3.84
CA ALA A 48 -8.15 -19.40 -3.09
C ALA A 48 -7.96 -18.03 -2.41
N ASN A 49 -6.72 -17.73 -2.00
CA ASN A 49 -6.34 -16.52 -1.25
C ASN A 49 -5.64 -15.47 -2.13
N GLN A 50 -5.57 -15.71 -3.45
CA GLN A 50 -4.84 -14.88 -4.40
C GLN A 50 -5.79 -14.25 -5.42
N MET A 51 -5.42 -13.05 -5.89
CA MET A 51 -6.12 -12.36 -6.98
C MET A 51 -5.60 -12.81 -8.36
N LEU A 52 -4.29 -12.98 -8.47
CA LEU A 52 -3.57 -13.26 -9.72
C LEU A 52 -2.89 -14.63 -9.69
N GLY A 53 -2.17 -14.92 -8.62
CA GLY A 53 -1.43 -16.17 -8.44
C GLY A 53 -0.12 -16.28 -9.22
N SER A 54 0.06 -15.54 -10.31
CA SER A 54 1.28 -15.56 -11.11
C SER A 54 1.43 -14.34 -12.01
N GLN A 55 2.67 -14.13 -12.52
CA GLN A 55 2.94 -13.10 -13.55
C GLN A 55 2.23 -13.42 -14.88
N PHE A 56 2.04 -14.69 -15.20
CA PHE A 56 1.32 -15.14 -16.41
C PHE A 56 -0.15 -14.68 -16.35
N GLU A 57 -0.83 -14.93 -15.23
CA GLU A 57 -2.23 -14.51 -15.07
C GLU A 57 -2.36 -12.97 -15.08
N ALA A 58 -1.41 -12.24 -14.46
CA ALA A 58 -1.40 -10.78 -14.51
C ALA A 58 -1.35 -10.25 -15.95
N ARG A 59 -0.53 -10.86 -16.82
CA ARG A 59 -0.38 -10.44 -18.23
C ARG A 59 -1.53 -10.84 -19.13
N ASN A 60 -2.27 -11.89 -18.81
CA ASN A 60 -3.39 -12.37 -19.63
C ASN A 60 -4.74 -11.79 -19.20
N ARG A 61 -4.75 -10.83 -18.25
CA ARG A 61 -5.97 -10.14 -17.88
C ARG A 61 -6.40 -9.10 -18.93
N THR A 62 -7.70 -8.83 -18.95
CA THR A 62 -8.31 -7.80 -19.79
C THR A 62 -8.21 -6.39 -19.21
N GLY A 63 -7.41 -6.20 -18.16
CA GLY A 63 -7.10 -4.95 -17.49
C GLY A 63 -5.71 -4.97 -16.87
N SER A 64 -5.28 -3.84 -16.33
CA SER A 64 -3.95 -3.67 -15.74
C SER A 64 -3.80 -4.44 -14.44
N ALA A 65 -2.75 -5.25 -14.36
CA ALA A 65 -2.42 -6.04 -13.18
C ALA A 65 -0.91 -6.22 -13.04
N TYR A 66 -0.41 -6.32 -11.82
CA TYR A 66 1.01 -6.58 -11.54
C TYR A 66 1.15 -7.61 -10.42
N TYR A 67 2.07 -8.55 -10.59
CA TYR A 67 2.39 -9.59 -9.63
C TYR A 67 3.87 -9.49 -9.25
N LEU A 68 4.15 -9.02 -8.02
CA LEU A 68 5.49 -9.08 -7.44
C LEU A 68 5.71 -10.47 -6.88
N SER A 69 6.54 -11.23 -7.58
CA SER A 69 6.85 -12.61 -7.23
C SER A 69 7.78 -12.72 -6.01
N PRO A 70 7.87 -13.92 -5.37
CA PRO A 70 8.83 -14.16 -4.29
C PRO A 70 10.28 -13.87 -4.70
N LYS A 71 10.63 -14.13 -5.97
CA LYS A 71 11.96 -13.84 -6.52
C LYS A 71 12.21 -12.33 -6.55
N GLU A 72 11.24 -11.53 -7.02
CA GLU A 72 11.36 -10.06 -7.07
C GLU A 72 11.43 -9.43 -5.68
N LEU A 73 10.61 -9.90 -4.73
CA LEU A 73 10.67 -9.45 -3.34
C LEU A 73 11.99 -9.80 -2.67
N GLY A 74 12.53 -10.99 -2.96
CA GLY A 74 13.80 -11.47 -2.41
C GLY A 74 15.05 -10.78 -2.94
N LYS A 75 14.97 -10.06 -4.09
CA LYS A 75 16.12 -9.36 -4.69
C LYS A 75 16.70 -8.29 -3.76
N PHE A 76 15.84 -7.46 -3.18
CA PHE A 76 16.25 -6.34 -2.34
C PHE A 76 16.04 -6.60 -0.85
N ASP A 77 15.32 -7.66 -0.48
CA ASP A 77 14.98 -8.02 0.91
C ASP A 77 14.50 -6.83 1.75
N TYR A 78 13.75 -5.90 1.11
CA TYR A 78 13.21 -4.72 1.77
C TYR A 78 12.25 -5.12 2.90
N THR A 79 12.28 -4.37 3.98
CA THR A 79 11.25 -4.39 5.02
C THR A 79 10.15 -3.35 4.74
N ASP A 80 10.50 -2.33 3.99
CA ASP A 80 9.65 -1.18 3.66
C ASP A 80 8.80 -1.46 2.41
N ILE A 81 7.48 -1.55 2.59
CA ILE A 81 6.51 -1.74 1.48
C ILE A 81 6.57 -0.61 0.45
N ASN A 82 6.89 0.62 0.88
CA ASN A 82 7.00 1.75 -0.02
C ASN A 82 8.09 1.51 -1.08
N ARG A 83 9.22 0.95 -0.67
CA ARG A 83 10.34 0.62 -1.58
C ARG A 83 9.98 -0.50 -2.54
N MET A 84 9.24 -1.52 -2.07
CA MET A 84 8.79 -2.65 -2.90
C MET A 84 7.84 -2.19 -4.00
N LEU A 85 6.84 -1.39 -3.66
CA LEU A 85 5.78 -1.00 -4.57
C LEU A 85 6.16 0.12 -5.56
N LYS A 86 7.24 0.87 -5.31
CA LYS A 86 7.73 1.89 -6.28
C LYS A 86 8.20 1.31 -7.61
N SER A 87 8.43 0.00 -7.68
CA SER A 87 8.72 -0.70 -8.94
C SER A 87 7.48 -0.99 -9.80
N VAL A 88 6.27 -0.79 -9.24
CA VAL A 88 5.00 -1.07 -9.91
C VAL A 88 4.48 0.21 -10.57
N PRO A 89 4.32 0.26 -11.92
CA PRO A 89 3.78 1.44 -12.58
C PRO A 89 2.38 1.78 -12.08
N GLY A 90 2.04 3.07 -12.01
CA GLY A 90 0.72 3.57 -11.56
C GLY A 90 0.52 3.54 -10.05
N VAL A 91 1.50 3.13 -9.27
CA VAL A 91 1.51 3.26 -7.80
C VAL A 91 2.14 4.60 -7.42
N ASN A 92 1.41 5.41 -6.67
CA ASN A 92 1.88 6.66 -6.10
C ASN A 92 2.03 6.53 -4.58
N ILE A 93 3.19 6.91 -4.05
CA ILE A 93 3.53 6.73 -2.64
C ILE A 93 4.28 7.96 -2.15
N TYR A 94 3.80 8.54 -1.04
CA TYR A 94 4.63 9.46 -0.26
C TYR A 94 4.98 8.84 1.11
N GLU A 95 6.22 9.03 1.52
CA GLU A 95 6.79 8.44 2.74
C GLU A 95 6.64 9.40 3.92
N GLU A 96 6.69 8.88 5.16
CA GLU A 96 6.68 9.69 6.38
C GLU A 96 7.79 9.31 7.35
N ASP A 97 7.89 8.02 7.70
CA ASP A 97 8.75 7.54 8.80
C ASP A 97 10.13 7.07 8.34
N GLY A 98 10.31 6.75 7.07
CA GLY A 98 11.55 6.23 6.49
C GLY A 98 11.74 4.72 6.63
N PHE A 99 10.90 4.03 7.41
CA PHE A 99 10.96 2.58 7.64
C PHE A 99 9.74 1.84 7.04
N GLY A 100 8.76 2.57 6.50
CA GLY A 100 7.55 2.01 5.89
C GLY A 100 6.53 1.49 6.89
N LEU A 101 6.49 2.05 8.10
CA LEU A 101 5.57 1.64 9.16
C LEU A 101 4.14 2.11 8.89
N ARG A 102 4.00 3.25 8.20
CA ARG A 102 2.70 3.92 7.92
C ARG A 102 2.65 4.34 6.45
N PRO A 103 2.43 3.36 5.55
CA PRO A 103 2.48 3.64 4.12
C PRO A 103 1.27 4.47 3.67
N ASN A 104 1.55 5.45 2.80
CA ASN A 104 0.54 6.24 2.11
C ASN A 104 0.60 5.88 0.64
N ILE A 105 -0.26 4.95 0.24
CA ILE A 105 -0.26 4.33 -1.08
C ILE A 105 -1.57 4.66 -1.79
N SER A 106 -1.45 5.08 -3.03
CA SER A 106 -2.57 5.20 -3.95
C SER A 106 -2.26 4.60 -5.32
N LEU A 107 -3.30 4.34 -6.08
CA LEU A 107 -3.23 3.81 -7.42
C LEU A 107 -3.85 4.82 -8.38
N ARG A 108 -3.14 5.14 -9.47
CA ARG A 108 -3.63 6.03 -10.55
C ARG A 108 -4.23 7.35 -10.04
N GLY A 109 -3.53 8.00 -9.11
CA GLY A 109 -3.86 9.34 -8.65
C GLY A 109 -5.10 9.44 -7.76
N THR A 110 -5.54 8.37 -7.11
CA THR A 110 -6.41 8.47 -5.95
C THR A 110 -5.65 9.07 -4.77
N GLN A 111 -6.36 9.50 -3.75
CA GLN A 111 -5.73 10.02 -2.55
C GLN A 111 -4.94 8.92 -1.81
N ALA A 112 -3.69 9.22 -1.44
CA ALA A 112 -2.79 8.23 -0.86
C ALA A 112 -2.84 8.13 0.67
N GLU A 113 -3.46 9.11 1.36
CA GLU A 113 -3.48 9.22 2.82
C GLU A 113 -3.85 7.90 3.50
N ARG A 114 -2.93 7.37 4.32
CA ARG A 114 -3.10 6.08 5.05
C ARG A 114 -3.66 4.95 4.17
N SER A 115 -3.39 4.97 2.88
CA SER A 115 -3.84 3.96 1.91
C SER A 115 -5.38 3.75 1.92
N GLU A 116 -6.15 4.77 2.28
CA GLU A 116 -7.61 4.64 2.52
C GLU A 116 -8.46 4.52 1.26
N ARG A 117 -7.87 4.76 0.06
CA ARG A 117 -8.57 4.71 -1.24
C ARG A 117 -8.21 3.49 -2.08
N ILE A 118 -7.63 2.48 -1.47
CA ILE A 118 -7.34 1.18 -2.10
C ILE A 118 -8.03 0.06 -1.33
N THR A 119 -8.44 -0.98 -2.03
CA THR A 119 -8.87 -2.23 -1.39
C THR A 119 -7.63 -2.99 -0.94
N LEU A 120 -7.24 -2.80 0.32
CA LEU A 120 -6.09 -3.48 0.94
C LEU A 120 -6.52 -4.82 1.51
N MET A 121 -5.85 -5.89 1.10
CA MET A 121 -6.14 -7.26 1.54
C MET A 121 -4.88 -7.99 2.00
N GLU A 122 -5.06 -8.98 2.87
CA GLU A 122 -4.11 -10.05 3.16
C GLU A 122 -4.79 -11.39 2.93
N ASP A 123 -4.23 -12.21 2.05
CA ASP A 123 -4.81 -13.50 1.66
C ASP A 123 -6.27 -13.41 1.19
N GLY A 124 -6.62 -12.34 0.45
CA GLY A 124 -7.97 -12.10 -0.07
C GLY A 124 -8.98 -11.56 0.95
N ILE A 125 -8.58 -11.31 2.19
CA ILE A 125 -9.40 -10.76 3.28
C ILE A 125 -9.02 -9.29 3.50
N LEU A 126 -10.01 -8.41 3.71
CA LEU A 126 -9.78 -7.00 3.98
C LEU A 126 -8.88 -6.82 5.21
N ALA A 127 -7.75 -6.12 5.04
CA ALA A 127 -6.70 -5.98 6.04
C ALA A 127 -6.72 -4.64 6.79
N ALA A 128 -7.33 -3.58 6.23
CA ALA A 128 -7.52 -2.32 6.95
C ALA A 128 -8.36 -2.57 8.21
N PRO A 129 -8.10 -1.89 9.35
CA PRO A 129 -8.75 -2.18 10.63
C PRO A 129 -10.28 -2.10 10.62
N ALA A 130 -10.84 -1.10 9.91
CA ALA A 130 -12.27 -0.95 9.71
C ALA A 130 -12.52 -0.33 8.33
N PRO A 131 -12.47 -1.14 7.25
CA PRO A 131 -12.42 -0.64 5.88
C PRO A 131 -13.66 0.16 5.45
N TYR A 132 -14.80 0.01 6.12
CA TYR A 132 -16.01 0.78 5.83
C TYR A 132 -16.25 1.90 6.84
N ALA A 133 -16.09 1.65 8.15
CA ALA A 133 -16.36 2.67 9.17
C ALA A 133 -15.23 3.70 9.31
N ALA A 134 -13.96 3.28 9.09
CA ALA A 134 -12.77 4.12 9.18
C ALA A 134 -11.65 3.55 8.30
N PRO A 135 -11.62 3.88 6.99
CA PRO A 135 -10.82 3.17 5.98
C PRO A 135 -9.30 3.33 6.10
N ALA A 136 -8.82 4.31 6.88
CA ALA A 136 -7.40 4.54 7.05
C ALA A 136 -6.65 3.30 7.56
N ALA A 137 -5.67 2.80 6.80
CA ALA A 137 -4.93 1.58 7.08
C ALA A 137 -3.83 1.83 8.14
N TYR A 138 -4.22 2.13 9.38
CA TYR A 138 -3.28 2.25 10.50
C TYR A 138 -2.63 0.93 10.90
N TYR A 139 -3.24 -0.19 10.58
CA TYR A 139 -2.57 -1.47 10.47
C TYR A 139 -2.30 -1.73 9.01
N PHE A 140 -1.05 -2.01 8.72
CA PHE A 140 -0.62 -2.48 7.41
C PHE A 140 0.17 -3.79 7.64
N PRO A 141 -0.21 -4.90 6.96
CA PRO A 141 0.50 -6.17 7.10
C PRO A 141 1.99 -6.02 6.81
N ASN A 142 2.84 -6.67 7.58
CA ASN A 142 4.28 -6.51 7.45
C ASN A 142 4.79 -7.11 6.14
N ALA A 143 5.24 -6.25 5.22
CA ALA A 143 5.66 -6.63 3.89
C ALA A 143 6.85 -7.61 3.87
N ALA A 144 7.73 -7.57 4.88
CA ALA A 144 8.90 -8.44 4.98
C ALA A 144 8.56 -9.94 5.13
N ARG A 145 7.33 -10.28 5.55
CA ARG A 145 6.85 -11.67 5.64
C ARG A 145 5.98 -12.10 4.46
N MET A 146 5.80 -11.24 3.46
CA MET A 146 4.95 -11.57 2.32
C MET A 146 5.68 -12.47 1.32
N TYR A 147 4.95 -13.46 0.84
CA TYR A 147 5.39 -14.35 -0.22
C TYR A 147 5.29 -13.67 -1.59
N ALA A 148 4.18 -12.95 -1.84
CA ALA A 148 3.95 -12.20 -3.06
C ALA A 148 3.09 -10.96 -2.78
N ILE A 149 3.10 -9.99 -3.71
CA ILE A 149 2.20 -8.84 -3.69
C ILE A 149 1.50 -8.75 -5.03
N GLU A 150 0.18 -8.65 -4.99
CA GLU A 150 -0.68 -8.57 -6.15
C GLU A 150 -1.33 -7.21 -6.23
N VAL A 151 -1.23 -6.55 -7.38
CA VAL A 151 -1.82 -5.22 -7.62
C VAL A 151 -2.76 -5.30 -8.81
N LEU A 152 -4.01 -4.99 -8.60
CA LEU A 152 -5.02 -4.84 -9.64
C LEU A 152 -5.39 -3.37 -9.78
N LYS A 153 -5.40 -2.91 -11.03
CA LYS A 153 -5.84 -1.57 -11.42
C LYS A 153 -6.82 -1.72 -12.58
N GLY A 154 -7.78 -0.81 -12.69
CA GLY A 154 -8.65 -0.78 -13.85
C GLY A 154 -9.76 -1.84 -13.91
N SER A 155 -10.18 -2.20 -15.12
CA SER A 155 -11.44 -2.92 -15.40
C SER A 155 -11.54 -4.34 -14.83
N SER A 156 -10.40 -4.98 -14.54
CA SER A 156 -10.38 -6.36 -14.04
C SER A 156 -10.59 -6.51 -12.52
N GLN A 157 -10.92 -5.42 -11.82
CA GLN A 157 -11.04 -5.47 -10.35
C GLN A 157 -12.48 -5.59 -9.82
N VAL A 158 -13.48 -5.84 -10.67
CA VAL A 158 -14.91 -5.95 -10.26
C VAL A 158 -15.12 -6.89 -9.06
N GLN A 159 -14.31 -7.94 -8.95
CA GLN A 159 -14.35 -8.92 -7.85
C GLN A 159 -13.97 -8.31 -6.49
N TYR A 160 -13.16 -7.24 -6.44
CA TYR A 160 -12.48 -6.75 -5.24
C TYR A 160 -12.91 -5.33 -4.90
N GLY A 161 -13.46 -5.16 -3.69
CA GLY A 161 -13.94 -3.89 -3.14
C GLY A 161 -13.80 -3.85 -1.62
N PRO A 162 -14.12 -2.70 -0.97
CA PRO A 162 -15.04 -1.66 -1.44
C PRO A 162 -14.44 -0.54 -2.30
N PHE A 163 -13.11 -0.34 -2.30
CA PHE A 163 -12.47 0.79 -2.97
C PHE A 163 -12.10 0.40 -4.40
N THR A 164 -13.01 0.64 -5.34
CA THR A 164 -12.84 0.25 -6.76
C THR A 164 -12.51 1.42 -7.68
N THR A 165 -12.39 2.64 -7.15
CA THR A 165 -11.92 3.82 -7.90
C THR A 165 -10.42 3.80 -8.16
N GLY A 166 -9.62 3.35 -7.18
CA GLY A 166 -8.16 3.24 -7.31
C GLY A 166 -7.70 1.87 -7.76
N GLY A 167 -8.02 0.84 -7.01
CA GLY A 167 -7.56 -0.51 -7.25
C GLY A 167 -7.51 -1.37 -5.99
N ALA A 168 -6.95 -2.57 -6.14
CA ALA A 168 -6.77 -3.51 -5.04
C ALA A 168 -5.32 -3.95 -4.92
N ILE A 169 -4.84 -4.05 -3.68
CA ILE A 169 -3.55 -4.63 -3.32
C ILE A 169 -3.82 -5.81 -2.39
N ASN A 170 -3.34 -6.99 -2.77
CA ASN A 170 -3.39 -8.19 -1.94
C ASN A 170 -1.98 -8.62 -1.54
N LEU A 171 -1.73 -8.68 -0.26
CA LEU A 171 -0.50 -9.17 0.32
C LEU A 171 -0.65 -10.67 0.60
N VAL A 172 0.07 -11.48 -0.14
CA VAL A 172 -0.01 -12.95 0.00
C VAL A 172 1.00 -13.38 1.06
N SER A 173 0.52 -13.89 2.19
CA SER A 173 1.38 -14.39 3.26
C SER A 173 1.97 -15.76 2.89
N THR A 174 3.10 -16.14 3.50
CA THR A 174 3.78 -17.41 3.24
C THR A 174 2.79 -18.57 3.24
N PRO A 175 2.66 -19.35 2.14
CA PRO A 175 1.78 -20.51 2.08
C PRO A 175 2.35 -21.66 2.91
N ILE A 176 1.49 -22.59 3.33
CA ILE A 176 1.95 -23.86 3.92
C ILE A 176 2.77 -24.60 2.85
N PRO A 177 4.06 -24.86 3.10
CA PRO A 177 4.95 -25.44 2.10
C PRO A 177 4.62 -26.90 1.82
N GLN A 178 4.85 -27.35 0.59
CA GLN A 178 4.68 -28.77 0.23
C GLN A 178 5.74 -29.62 0.88
N ASP A 179 7.00 -29.23 0.71
CA ASP A 179 8.16 -29.86 1.31
C ASP A 179 8.51 -29.23 2.65
N ARG A 180 9.48 -29.80 3.34
CA ARG A 180 10.01 -29.22 4.56
C ARG A 180 10.59 -27.84 4.30
N LEU A 181 10.14 -26.84 5.06
CA LEU A 181 10.70 -25.50 5.11
C LEU A 181 11.25 -25.24 6.50
N ILE A 182 12.52 -24.88 6.57
CA ILE A 182 13.12 -24.22 7.74
C ILE A 182 13.84 -23.00 7.20
N LYS A 183 13.44 -21.81 7.63
CA LYS A 183 14.06 -20.54 7.24
C LYS A 183 14.47 -19.78 8.49
N CYS A 184 15.69 -19.26 8.50
CA CYS A 184 16.18 -18.31 9.47
C CYS A 184 16.93 -17.20 8.73
N SER A 185 16.52 -15.96 8.92
CA SER A 185 17.17 -14.79 8.34
C SER A 185 17.38 -13.76 9.42
N MET A 186 18.61 -13.28 9.57
CA MET A 186 18.97 -12.23 10.52
C MET A 186 19.79 -11.17 9.81
N SER A 187 19.44 -9.90 10.03
CA SER A 187 20.24 -8.78 9.56
C SER A 187 20.27 -7.66 10.61
N ALA A 188 21.40 -6.94 10.65
CA ALA A 188 21.61 -5.81 11.53
C ALA A 188 22.38 -4.71 10.78
N GLY A 189 22.30 -3.47 11.25
CA GLY A 189 22.99 -2.38 10.58
C GLY A 189 22.66 -1.00 11.12
N SER A 190 22.72 -0.03 10.24
CA SER A 190 22.52 1.40 10.54
C SER A 190 21.27 1.66 11.36
N PHE A 191 21.27 2.72 12.13
CA PHE A 191 20.18 3.17 13.01
C PHE A 191 19.83 2.14 14.10
N GLY A 192 20.77 1.28 14.50
CA GLY A 192 20.53 0.19 15.45
C GLY A 192 19.44 -0.79 14.98
N SER A 193 19.34 -0.98 13.67
CA SER A 193 18.35 -1.88 13.08
C SER A 193 18.70 -3.34 13.32
N LEU A 194 17.67 -4.13 13.65
CA LEU A 194 17.75 -5.59 13.74
C LEU A 194 16.49 -6.18 13.13
N LYS A 195 16.66 -7.11 12.17
CA LYS A 195 15.59 -7.95 11.60
C LYS A 195 15.92 -9.40 11.91
N LEU A 196 14.94 -10.13 12.43
CA LEU A 196 14.97 -11.58 12.60
C LEU A 196 13.70 -12.16 12.01
N GLN A 197 13.83 -13.09 11.07
CA GLN A 197 12.70 -13.82 10.50
C GLN A 197 12.98 -15.31 10.56
N THR A 198 12.05 -16.07 11.11
CA THR A 198 12.13 -17.52 11.17
C THR A 198 10.82 -18.11 10.66
N ALA A 199 10.89 -19.23 9.93
CA ALA A 199 9.73 -19.97 9.51
C ALA A 199 10.01 -21.47 9.54
N ILE A 200 9.02 -22.25 9.96
CA ILE A 200 9.04 -23.71 9.91
C ILE A 200 7.68 -24.20 9.40
N GLY A 201 7.71 -25.15 8.49
CA GLY A 201 6.47 -25.72 7.95
C GLY A 201 6.70 -26.98 7.13
N LYS A 202 5.62 -27.74 6.94
CA LYS A 202 5.59 -28.94 6.10
C LYS A 202 4.15 -29.33 5.78
N SER A 203 3.94 -29.89 4.61
CA SER A 203 2.70 -30.61 4.29
C SER A 203 2.93 -32.13 4.37
N PHE A 204 1.90 -32.83 4.84
CA PHE A 204 1.74 -34.26 4.80
C PHE A 204 0.58 -34.60 3.86
N LYS A 205 0.27 -35.90 3.69
CA LYS A 205 -0.79 -36.33 2.79
C LYS A 205 -2.15 -35.66 3.08
N HIS A 206 -2.54 -35.56 4.36
CA HIS A 206 -3.85 -35.05 4.77
C HIS A 206 -3.80 -33.79 5.63
N THR A 207 -2.65 -33.35 6.09
CA THR A 207 -2.48 -32.17 6.95
C THR A 207 -1.23 -31.40 6.60
N GLY A 208 -1.11 -30.18 7.07
CA GLY A 208 0.08 -29.36 6.93
C GLY A 208 0.06 -28.19 7.90
N PHE A 209 1.22 -27.61 8.15
CA PHE A 209 1.35 -26.48 9.06
C PHE A 209 2.45 -25.52 8.59
N LEU A 210 2.36 -24.28 9.06
CA LEU A 210 3.38 -23.24 8.97
C LEU A 210 3.33 -22.41 10.24
N ILE A 211 4.50 -22.12 10.79
CA ILE A 211 4.68 -21.07 11.82
C ILE A 211 5.77 -20.16 11.34
N GLU A 212 5.51 -18.86 11.35
CA GLU A 212 6.45 -17.81 10.95
C GLU A 212 6.47 -16.72 12.01
N TYR A 213 7.68 -16.27 12.37
CA TYR A 213 7.93 -15.16 13.28
C TYR A 213 8.82 -14.13 12.63
N LEU A 214 8.47 -12.86 12.77
CA LEU A 214 9.26 -11.73 12.34
C LEU A 214 9.39 -10.72 13.48
N ARG A 215 10.63 -10.34 13.79
CA ARG A 215 10.95 -9.17 14.58
C ARG A 215 11.69 -8.15 13.73
N TYR A 216 11.27 -6.90 13.80
CA TYR A 216 11.95 -5.79 13.19
C TYR A 216 11.96 -4.60 14.14
N GLN A 217 13.15 -4.03 14.35
CA GLN A 217 13.35 -2.86 15.22
C GLN A 217 14.44 -1.96 14.67
N ALA A 218 14.38 -0.67 15.04
CA ALA A 218 15.46 0.30 14.85
C ALA A 218 15.46 1.28 16.01
N ARG A 219 16.60 1.94 16.28
CA ARG A 219 16.69 3.04 17.25
C ARG A 219 16.15 4.36 16.68
N GLY A 220 16.06 4.46 15.34
CA GLY A 220 15.66 5.69 14.64
C GLY A 220 16.84 6.50 14.13
N PHE A 221 16.53 7.51 13.30
CA PHE A 221 17.53 8.40 12.70
C PHE A 221 17.20 9.90 12.89
N ARG A 222 16.09 10.22 13.56
CA ARG A 222 15.68 11.58 13.91
C ARG A 222 15.83 11.76 15.40
N HIS A 223 16.78 12.57 15.82
CA HIS A 223 17.10 12.78 17.24
C HIS A 223 17.69 14.17 17.47
N ASP A 224 17.55 14.69 18.67
CA ASP A 224 18.29 15.85 19.18
C ASP A 224 19.58 15.38 19.86
N ASP A 225 19.48 14.31 20.64
CA ASP A 225 20.59 13.64 21.33
C ASP A 225 20.85 12.26 20.68
N PRO A 226 22.09 11.88 20.33
CA PRO A 226 22.46 10.58 19.80
C PRO A 226 22.01 9.37 20.65
N ASP A 227 21.88 9.55 21.96
CA ASP A 227 21.41 8.53 22.88
C ASP A 227 19.88 8.39 22.93
N GLU A 228 19.14 9.35 22.37
CA GLU A 228 17.67 9.33 22.29
C GLU A 228 17.21 8.18 21.37
N ARG A 229 16.24 7.40 21.86
CA ARG A 229 15.60 6.35 21.08
C ARG A 229 14.33 6.91 20.45
N THR A 230 14.34 7.05 19.14
CA THR A 230 13.22 7.64 18.37
C THR A 230 12.67 6.67 17.34
N GLY A 231 13.02 5.42 17.43
CA GLY A 231 12.66 4.39 16.49
C GLY A 231 11.47 3.54 16.93
N PHE A 232 11.54 2.25 16.63
CA PHE A 232 10.41 1.34 16.85
C PHE A 232 10.88 -0.09 17.16
N LYS A 233 9.90 -0.87 17.66
CA LYS A 233 9.99 -2.33 17.83
C LYS A 233 8.67 -2.93 17.33
N ARG A 234 8.77 -3.91 16.42
CA ARG A 234 7.63 -4.61 15.85
C ARG A 234 7.86 -6.12 15.90
N ASN A 235 6.85 -6.88 16.34
CA ASN A 235 6.81 -8.33 16.25
C ASN A 235 5.59 -8.74 15.44
N ASP A 236 5.70 -9.85 14.71
CA ASP A 236 4.64 -10.41 13.89
C ASP A 236 4.76 -11.95 13.90
N VAL A 237 3.68 -12.63 14.22
CA VAL A 237 3.59 -14.10 14.28
C VAL A 237 2.44 -14.55 13.41
N ILE A 238 2.68 -15.54 12.55
CA ILE A 238 1.65 -16.22 11.79
C ILE A 238 1.75 -17.72 12.05
N ALA A 239 0.62 -18.34 12.34
CA ALA A 239 0.46 -19.77 12.38
C ALA A 239 -0.66 -20.20 11.43
N LYS A 240 -0.37 -21.19 10.59
CA LYS A 240 -1.33 -21.79 9.66
C LYS A 240 -1.39 -23.30 9.90
N TRP A 241 -2.59 -23.85 9.83
CA TRP A 241 -2.82 -25.28 9.86
C TRP A 241 -3.85 -25.66 8.81
N MET A 242 -3.65 -26.79 8.16
CA MET A 242 -4.47 -27.26 7.06
C MET A 242 -4.81 -28.75 7.25
N VAL A 243 -6.05 -29.09 6.91
CA VAL A 243 -6.51 -30.47 6.69
C VAL A 243 -7.10 -30.57 5.30
N ARG A 244 -6.83 -31.65 4.58
CA ARG A 244 -7.35 -31.90 3.24
C ARG A 244 -7.66 -33.38 3.00
N THR A 245 -8.63 -33.63 2.14
CA THR A 245 -8.79 -34.92 1.48
C THR A 245 -7.81 -34.98 0.28
N ASN A 246 -7.50 -36.17 -0.16
CA ASN A 246 -6.64 -36.39 -1.33
C ASN A 246 -7.23 -37.54 -2.15
N LYS A 247 -8.29 -37.26 -2.89
CA LYS A 247 -8.95 -38.20 -3.79
C LYS A 247 -8.54 -37.88 -5.22
N GLU A 248 -8.10 -38.89 -5.98
CA GLU A 248 -7.68 -38.72 -7.39
C GLU A 248 -8.89 -38.39 -8.26
N ASP A 249 -9.98 -39.11 -8.09
CA ASP A 249 -11.24 -38.89 -8.78
C ASP A 249 -12.36 -38.62 -7.78
N GLY A 250 -12.74 -37.34 -7.63
CA GLY A 250 -13.84 -37.00 -6.74
C GLY A 250 -13.76 -35.58 -6.17
N ILE A 251 -14.63 -35.32 -5.21
CA ILE A 251 -14.68 -34.04 -4.51
C ILE A 251 -13.58 -34.00 -3.47
N ASN A 252 -12.72 -32.98 -3.56
CA ASN A 252 -11.68 -32.72 -2.60
C ASN A 252 -12.08 -31.56 -1.68
N HIS A 253 -11.79 -31.72 -0.41
CA HIS A 253 -12.05 -30.75 0.66
C HIS A 253 -10.72 -30.28 1.24
N ARG A 254 -10.61 -28.97 1.52
CA ARG A 254 -9.49 -28.39 2.24
C ARG A 254 -10.01 -27.38 3.23
N LEU A 255 -9.62 -27.48 4.48
CA LEU A 255 -9.81 -26.47 5.50
C LEU A 255 -8.43 -25.93 5.90
N GLU A 256 -8.26 -24.62 5.84
CA GLU A 256 -7.07 -23.93 6.33
C GLU A 256 -7.48 -22.93 7.42
N LEU A 257 -6.87 -23.04 8.57
CA LEU A 257 -6.99 -22.09 9.68
C LEU A 257 -5.72 -21.25 9.74
N LYS A 258 -5.89 -19.93 9.90
CA LYS A 258 -4.80 -18.98 10.07
C LYS A 258 -5.05 -18.17 11.34
N TYR A 259 -4.03 -18.06 12.17
CA TYR A 259 -3.93 -17.13 13.29
C TYR A 259 -2.75 -16.20 13.06
N GLY A 260 -2.93 -14.90 13.30
CA GLY A 260 -1.88 -13.92 13.25
C GLY A 260 -1.93 -12.97 14.44
N PHE A 261 -0.75 -12.58 14.92
CA PHE A 261 -0.59 -11.59 15.97
C PHE A 261 0.55 -10.64 15.62
N ALA A 262 0.31 -9.34 15.69
CA ALA A 262 1.34 -8.33 15.52
C ALA A 262 1.23 -7.25 16.59
N ASN A 263 2.37 -6.74 17.07
CA ASN A 263 2.43 -5.56 17.91
C ASN A 263 3.54 -4.61 17.46
N GLU A 264 3.36 -3.35 17.78
CA GLU A 264 4.34 -2.31 17.51
C GLU A 264 4.34 -1.31 18.67
N THR A 265 5.55 -0.89 19.06
CA THR A 265 5.79 0.32 19.84
C THR A 265 6.75 1.18 19.03
N SER A 266 6.37 2.44 18.77
CA SER A 266 7.16 3.36 17.96
C SER A 266 7.22 4.72 18.64
N ASP A 267 8.43 5.25 18.79
CA ASP A 267 8.71 6.60 19.31
C ASP A 267 8.98 7.59 18.17
N GLU A 268 8.71 7.17 16.91
CA GLU A 268 8.76 8.04 15.74
C GLU A 268 7.86 9.24 15.91
N THR A 269 8.43 10.44 15.71
CA THR A 269 7.71 11.69 15.92
C THR A 269 6.61 11.92 14.88
N TYR A 270 5.49 12.47 15.34
CA TYR A 270 4.45 13.02 14.47
C TYR A 270 4.87 14.38 13.88
N LEU A 271 5.77 15.10 14.54
CA LEU A 271 6.26 16.40 14.10
C LEU A 271 7.31 16.26 13.00
N GLY A 272 7.18 17.10 11.97
CA GLY A 272 8.24 17.43 11.05
C GLY A 272 9.02 18.66 11.52
N LEU A 273 9.79 19.25 10.62
CA LEU A 273 10.60 20.45 10.85
C LEU A 273 10.01 21.66 10.12
N THR A 274 10.45 22.85 10.53
CA THR A 274 10.31 24.05 9.69
C THR A 274 11.18 23.91 8.44
N ASP A 275 10.93 24.67 7.37
CA ASP A 275 11.78 24.69 6.19
C ASP A 275 13.21 25.10 6.53
N GLN A 276 13.37 26.06 7.46
CA GLN A 276 14.68 26.55 7.89
C GLN A 276 15.45 25.46 8.62
N ASP A 277 14.87 24.80 9.60
CA ASP A 277 15.55 23.77 10.39
C ASP A 277 15.85 22.53 9.55
N PHE A 278 14.95 22.17 8.61
CA PHE A 278 15.23 21.10 7.65
C PHE A 278 16.48 21.35 6.80
N ASN A 279 16.72 22.58 6.37
CA ASN A 279 17.89 22.94 5.59
C ASN A 279 19.20 22.90 6.39
N VAL A 280 19.12 23.12 7.72
CA VAL A 280 20.30 23.17 8.60
C VAL A 280 20.56 21.79 9.25
N LYS A 281 19.51 21.17 9.79
CA LYS A 281 19.57 19.88 10.52
C LYS A 281 18.41 18.98 10.12
N PRO A 282 18.43 18.32 8.94
CA PRO A 282 17.28 17.60 8.38
C PRO A 282 16.78 16.43 9.23
N TYR A 283 17.59 15.94 10.15
CA TYR A 283 17.29 14.80 11.02
C TYR A 283 17.08 15.20 12.49
N PHE A 284 16.86 16.48 12.73
CA PHE A 284 16.58 17.02 14.05
C PHE A 284 15.18 16.63 14.56
N ARG A 285 14.98 16.67 15.87
CA ARG A 285 13.70 16.45 16.55
C ARG A 285 13.49 17.53 17.61
N TYR A 286 12.32 18.20 17.57
CA TYR A 286 11.99 19.22 18.55
C TYR A 286 11.68 18.62 19.93
N ALA A 287 12.00 19.37 21.00
CA ALA A 287 11.73 19.01 22.39
C ALA A 287 10.24 18.68 22.62
N GLY A 288 9.31 19.37 21.94
CA GLY A 288 7.86 19.10 22.00
C GLY A 288 7.43 17.72 21.49
N ALA A 289 8.34 16.94 20.89
CA ALA A 289 8.08 15.58 20.45
C ALA A 289 8.57 14.50 21.43
N GLN A 290 9.18 14.86 22.58
CA GLN A 290 9.77 13.90 23.52
C GLN A 290 8.84 12.79 24.02
N LYS A 291 7.52 13.04 24.02
CA LYS A 291 6.52 12.10 24.49
C LYS A 291 5.73 11.43 23.36
N ASP A 292 6.10 11.72 22.09
CA ASP A 292 5.44 11.06 20.96
C ASP A 292 5.67 9.56 21.01
N ASN A 293 4.57 8.80 21.01
CA ASN A 293 4.61 7.34 21.08
C ASN A 293 3.38 6.73 20.39
N LEU A 294 3.59 5.65 19.67
CA LEU A 294 2.52 4.85 19.12
C LEU A 294 2.63 3.41 19.64
N VAL A 295 1.57 2.92 20.22
CA VAL A 295 1.41 1.51 20.61
C VAL A 295 0.29 0.90 19.79
N THR A 296 0.56 -0.26 19.17
CA THR A 296 -0.44 -1.03 18.44
C THR A 296 -0.46 -2.49 18.83
N ARG A 297 -1.63 -3.13 18.69
CA ARG A 297 -1.81 -4.59 18.80
C ARG A 297 -2.82 -5.03 17.75
N HIS A 298 -2.49 -6.05 16.98
CA HIS A 298 -3.36 -6.64 15.98
C HIS A 298 -3.46 -8.14 16.21
N SER A 299 -4.66 -8.68 16.13
CA SER A 299 -4.91 -10.11 16.11
C SER A 299 -5.85 -10.45 14.98
N GLN A 300 -5.55 -11.49 14.23
CA GLN A 300 -6.38 -11.98 13.14
C GLN A 300 -6.62 -13.48 13.26
N PHE A 301 -7.82 -13.87 12.92
CA PHE A 301 -8.19 -15.27 12.75
C PHE A 301 -8.97 -15.44 11.46
N SER A 302 -8.64 -16.46 10.67
CA SER A 302 -9.44 -16.82 9.51
C SER A 302 -9.51 -18.33 9.31
N ALA A 303 -10.65 -18.76 8.74
CA ALA A 303 -10.89 -20.12 8.30
C ALA A 303 -11.24 -20.08 6.82
N THR A 304 -10.47 -20.76 5.98
CA THR A 304 -10.72 -20.91 4.55
C THR A 304 -11.08 -22.33 4.25
N TYR A 305 -12.30 -22.57 3.76
CA TYR A 305 -12.77 -23.88 3.35
C TYR A 305 -12.98 -23.91 1.85
N ILE A 306 -12.34 -24.88 1.19
CA ILE A 306 -12.36 -25.08 -0.25
C ILE A 306 -12.95 -26.43 -0.56
N ILE A 307 -13.94 -26.43 -1.42
CA ILE A 307 -14.49 -27.63 -2.05
C ILE A 307 -14.13 -27.58 -3.50
N LYS A 308 -13.39 -28.56 -3.98
CA LYS A 308 -13.00 -28.70 -5.39
C LYS A 308 -13.66 -29.91 -6.00
N GLY A 309 -14.49 -29.71 -7.01
CA GLY A 309 -15.04 -30.76 -7.84
C GLY A 309 -14.01 -31.35 -8.79
N ALA A 310 -14.30 -32.53 -9.33
CA ALA A 310 -13.34 -33.35 -10.10
C ALA A 310 -12.71 -32.62 -11.31
N ARG A 311 -13.43 -31.74 -12.02
CA ARG A 311 -12.92 -31.11 -13.27
C ARG A 311 -13.32 -29.65 -13.54
N SER A 312 -14.41 -29.15 -13.02
CA SER A 312 -15.01 -27.93 -13.59
C SER A 312 -15.43 -26.86 -12.61
N TRP A 313 -15.53 -27.13 -11.33
CA TRP A 313 -15.99 -26.15 -10.35
C TRP A 313 -15.22 -26.22 -9.05
N ASP A 314 -15.11 -25.07 -8.41
CA ASP A 314 -14.67 -24.96 -7.03
C ASP A 314 -15.51 -23.94 -6.26
N ILE A 315 -15.61 -24.14 -4.94
CA ILE A 315 -16.26 -23.22 -4.01
C ILE A 315 -15.27 -22.93 -2.89
N THR A 316 -15.03 -21.65 -2.65
CA THR A 316 -14.20 -21.17 -1.54
C THR A 316 -15.06 -20.37 -0.58
N THR A 317 -15.05 -20.73 0.68
CA THR A 317 -15.69 -19.97 1.78
C THR A 317 -14.62 -19.52 2.75
N GLN A 318 -14.62 -18.24 3.09
CA GLN A 318 -13.71 -17.67 4.09
C GLN A 318 -14.51 -16.97 5.18
N ALA A 319 -14.25 -17.32 6.44
CA ALA A 319 -14.74 -16.59 7.61
C ALA A 319 -13.56 -15.97 8.34
N TYR A 320 -13.71 -14.73 8.84
CA TYR A 320 -12.62 -14.02 9.47
C TYR A 320 -13.06 -13.09 10.59
N TYR A 321 -12.12 -12.83 11.50
CA TYR A 321 -12.22 -11.86 12.57
C TYR A 321 -10.87 -11.20 12.78
N ASN A 322 -10.84 -9.84 12.79
CA ASN A 322 -9.68 -9.04 13.08
C ASN A 322 -9.99 -8.08 14.24
N TYR A 323 -9.05 -7.96 15.15
CA TYR A 323 -9.04 -6.96 16.20
C TYR A 323 -7.80 -6.10 16.06
N PHE A 324 -7.97 -4.79 16.12
CA PHE A 324 -6.85 -3.86 16.12
C PHE A 324 -7.04 -2.81 17.21
N PHE A 325 -5.98 -2.60 17.99
CA PHE A 325 -5.87 -1.54 18.98
C PHE A 325 -4.73 -0.62 18.60
N ARG A 326 -4.93 0.70 18.74
CA ARG A 326 -3.87 1.67 18.72
C ARG A 326 -4.08 2.78 19.72
N ASN A 327 -2.97 3.29 20.26
CA ASN A 327 -2.90 4.57 20.93
C ASN A 327 -1.74 5.35 20.33
N TRP A 328 -2.05 6.41 19.58
CA TRP A 328 -1.04 7.34 19.11
C TRP A 328 -1.06 8.55 20.03
N TYR A 329 -0.09 8.60 20.92
CA TYR A 329 0.14 9.69 21.84
C TYR A 329 1.06 10.70 21.16
N LYS A 330 0.59 11.93 20.92
CA LYS A 330 1.31 12.90 20.09
C LYS A 330 0.92 14.34 20.40
N LEU A 331 1.84 15.27 20.20
CA LEU A 331 1.55 16.71 20.28
C LEU A 331 0.52 17.11 19.22
N ASN A 332 -0.53 17.81 19.64
CA ASN A 332 -1.64 18.24 18.78
C ASN A 332 -1.81 19.76 18.74
N GLU A 333 -1.64 20.43 19.87
CA GLU A 333 -1.92 21.86 20.06
C GLU A 333 -0.87 22.45 21.00
N VAL A 334 -0.53 23.72 20.78
CA VAL A 334 0.33 24.52 21.65
C VAL A 334 -0.46 25.71 22.18
N ARG A 335 -0.22 26.07 23.44
CA ARG A 335 -0.93 27.14 24.14
C ARG A 335 0.04 28.11 24.82
N THR A 336 -0.34 29.37 24.82
CA THR A 336 0.28 30.43 25.63
C THR A 336 -0.70 31.01 26.66
N GLY A 337 -1.90 30.39 26.80
CA GLY A 337 -2.97 30.72 27.69
C GLY A 337 -4.20 29.84 27.50
N TYR A 338 -5.32 30.18 28.12
CA TYR A 338 -6.53 29.35 28.15
C TYR A 338 -7.61 29.78 27.15
N THR A 339 -7.52 30.96 26.58
CA THR A 339 -8.47 31.44 25.57
C THR A 339 -8.28 30.77 24.23
N LYS A 340 -9.30 30.79 23.37
CA LYS A 340 -9.19 30.24 22.01
C LYS A 340 -8.13 30.96 21.16
N ALA A 341 -7.93 32.26 21.39
CA ALA A 341 -6.95 33.07 20.68
C ALA A 341 -5.49 32.69 21.03
N GLU A 342 -5.28 32.12 22.23
CA GLU A 342 -3.98 31.69 22.73
C GLU A 342 -3.63 30.22 22.41
N ARG A 343 -4.32 29.63 21.45
CA ARG A 343 -4.13 28.23 21.00
C ARG A 343 -3.77 28.20 19.53
N ARG A 344 -2.82 27.34 19.20
CA ARG A 344 -2.42 27.09 17.81
C ARG A 344 -2.31 25.59 17.55
N SER A 345 -2.76 25.16 16.38
CA SER A 345 -2.43 23.80 15.93
C SER A 345 -0.93 23.69 15.69
N ILE A 346 -0.37 22.53 15.91
CA ILE A 346 1.05 22.32 15.64
C ILE A 346 1.37 22.46 14.13
N GLY A 347 0.41 22.19 13.26
CA GLY A 347 0.54 22.42 11.82
C GLY A 347 0.75 23.89 11.49
N ASP A 348 -0.04 24.78 12.07
CA ASP A 348 0.08 26.24 11.86
C ASP A 348 1.40 26.78 12.39
N VAL A 349 1.85 26.30 13.56
CA VAL A 349 3.10 26.73 14.17
C VAL A 349 4.31 26.36 13.29
N LEU A 350 4.33 25.15 12.73
CA LEU A 350 5.45 24.71 11.88
C LEU A 350 5.39 25.27 10.44
N ALA A 351 4.18 25.61 9.95
CA ALA A 351 4.01 26.22 8.64
C ALA A 351 4.48 27.70 8.62
N ASP A 352 4.23 28.44 9.71
CA ASP A 352 4.67 29.83 9.85
C ASP A 352 5.23 30.09 11.28
N PRO A 353 6.48 29.66 11.53
CA PRO A 353 7.10 29.82 12.84
C PRO A 353 7.42 31.30 13.17
N ILE A 354 7.51 32.19 12.19
CA ILE A 354 7.79 33.61 12.43
C ILE A 354 6.59 34.28 13.07
N THR A 355 5.42 34.16 12.47
CA THR A 355 4.16 34.71 13.03
C THR A 355 3.78 34.02 14.33
N ASN A 356 4.16 32.76 14.52
CA ASN A 356 3.88 31.95 15.71
C ASN A 356 5.10 31.76 16.61
N GLN A 357 6.03 32.71 16.66
CA GLN A 357 7.34 32.57 17.33
C GLN A 357 7.24 32.12 18.80
N SER A 358 6.36 32.72 19.60
CA SER A 358 6.18 32.36 21.02
C SER A 358 5.74 30.90 21.20
N TYR A 359 4.88 30.40 20.33
CA TYR A 359 4.43 28.99 20.33
C TYR A 359 5.56 28.06 19.83
N PHE A 360 6.27 28.49 18.79
CA PHE A 360 7.39 27.72 18.23
C PHE A 360 8.53 27.57 19.23
N ASP A 361 8.89 28.62 19.99
CA ASP A 361 9.95 28.55 20.98
C ASP A 361 9.62 27.58 22.13
N ILE A 362 8.34 27.45 22.50
CA ILE A 362 7.87 26.42 23.45
C ILE A 362 8.07 25.02 22.84
N VAL A 363 7.62 24.80 21.59
CA VAL A 363 7.77 23.50 20.90
C VAL A 363 9.22 23.13 20.71
N ALA A 364 10.07 24.09 20.38
CA ALA A 364 11.51 23.89 20.21
C ALA A 364 12.27 23.72 21.53
N GLY A 365 11.62 23.94 22.69
CA GLY A 365 12.25 23.86 24.00
C GLY A 365 13.14 25.05 24.34
N LYS A 366 13.04 26.15 23.57
CA LYS A 366 13.80 27.39 23.77
C LYS A 366 13.19 28.30 24.83
N ALA A 367 11.88 28.24 24.99
CA ALA A 367 11.12 29.02 25.99
C ALA A 367 10.49 28.09 27.03
N ASN A 368 10.60 28.52 28.30
CA ASN A 368 9.91 27.86 29.41
C ASN A 368 8.45 28.33 29.49
N TYR A 369 7.56 27.41 29.82
CA TYR A 369 6.16 27.72 30.13
C TYR A 369 5.64 26.75 31.18
N ILE A 370 5.21 27.27 32.31
CA ILE A 370 4.60 26.48 33.40
C ILE A 370 3.09 26.52 33.21
N GLY A 371 2.49 25.34 32.99
CA GLY A 371 1.05 25.18 32.72
C GLY A 371 0.79 24.23 31.56
N GLU A 372 -0.43 24.27 31.03
CA GLU A 372 -0.84 23.45 29.88
C GLU A 372 -0.35 24.04 28.54
N ALA A 373 0.98 24.11 28.35
CA ALA A 373 1.56 24.65 27.12
C ALA A 373 1.45 23.69 25.92
N LEU A 374 1.71 22.43 26.14
CA LEU A 374 1.75 21.40 25.09
C LEU A 374 0.65 20.39 25.34
N MET A 375 -0.32 20.32 24.41
CA MET A 375 -1.47 19.42 24.53
C MET A 375 -1.21 18.14 23.71
N LEU A 376 -0.96 17.06 24.42
CA LEU A 376 -0.70 15.75 23.82
C LEU A 376 -1.98 14.93 23.77
N ARG A 377 -2.36 14.54 22.56
CA ARG A 377 -3.56 13.74 22.32
C ARG A 377 -3.26 12.25 22.38
N ALA A 378 -3.92 11.55 23.31
CA ALA A 378 -4.02 10.10 23.30
C ALA A 378 -5.09 9.68 22.27
N ASN A 379 -4.65 9.30 21.07
CA ASN A 379 -5.55 8.82 20.01
C ASN A 379 -5.92 7.35 20.24
N HIS A 380 -6.53 7.08 21.37
CA HIS A 380 -6.95 5.74 21.76
C HIS A 380 -8.10 5.24 20.88
N ARG A 381 -7.89 4.13 20.17
CA ARG A 381 -8.90 3.54 19.29
C ARG A 381 -8.86 2.02 19.34
N LYS A 382 -10.05 1.40 19.29
CA LYS A 382 -10.25 -0.03 19.11
C LYS A 382 -11.05 -0.27 17.86
N TYR A 383 -10.67 -1.30 17.11
CA TYR A 383 -11.32 -1.66 15.87
C TYR A 383 -11.67 -3.16 15.90
N HIS A 384 -12.81 -3.49 15.34
CA HIS A 384 -13.24 -4.85 15.08
C HIS A 384 -13.67 -4.96 13.63
N SER A 385 -13.24 -6.04 12.97
CA SER A 385 -13.61 -6.33 11.58
C SER A 385 -13.88 -7.82 11.46
N ARG A 386 -15.03 -8.20 10.93
CA ARG A 386 -15.45 -9.58 10.79
C ARG A 386 -16.31 -9.79 9.57
N GLY A 387 -16.29 -10.98 9.03
CA GLY A 387 -17.12 -11.27 7.88
C GLY A 387 -17.05 -12.71 7.43
N ILE A 388 -17.90 -13.00 6.47
CA ILE A 388 -17.90 -14.24 5.71
C ILE A 388 -17.99 -13.91 4.24
N GLN A 389 -17.19 -14.58 3.42
CA GLN A 389 -17.25 -14.46 1.97
C GLN A 389 -17.26 -15.85 1.34
N ILE A 390 -18.02 -15.97 0.26
CA ILE A 390 -18.11 -17.18 -0.54
C ILE A 390 -17.85 -16.83 -2.00
N LYS A 391 -17.12 -17.68 -2.70
CA LYS A 391 -16.83 -17.59 -4.11
C LYS A 391 -16.99 -18.96 -4.74
N GLY A 392 -17.77 -19.02 -5.82
CA GLY A 392 -17.90 -20.19 -6.69
C GLY A 392 -17.32 -19.89 -8.06
N GLU A 393 -16.52 -20.80 -8.60
CA GLU A 393 -15.97 -20.72 -9.95
C GLU A 393 -16.41 -21.97 -10.74
N TYR A 394 -16.83 -21.76 -11.97
CA TYR A 394 -17.19 -22.82 -12.93
C TYR A 394 -16.47 -22.63 -14.25
N LYS A 395 -15.85 -23.69 -14.74
CA LYS A 395 -15.07 -23.71 -15.98
C LYS A 395 -15.67 -24.71 -16.97
N THR A 396 -15.86 -24.30 -18.21
CA THR A 396 -16.39 -25.18 -19.27
C THR A 396 -15.92 -24.71 -20.64
N MET A 397 -16.19 -25.52 -21.64
CA MET A 397 -16.10 -25.13 -23.04
C MET A 397 -17.47 -24.61 -23.50
N LEU A 398 -17.52 -23.38 -24.02
CA LEU A 398 -18.75 -22.77 -24.54
C LEU A 398 -18.48 -22.17 -25.92
N TYR A 399 -19.26 -22.60 -26.92
CA TYR A 399 -19.10 -22.17 -28.32
C TYR A 399 -17.66 -22.29 -28.87
N GLY A 400 -16.95 -23.36 -28.48
CA GLY A 400 -15.57 -23.61 -28.90
C GLY A 400 -14.52 -22.70 -28.23
N GLY A 401 -14.85 -22.03 -27.15
CA GLY A 401 -13.95 -21.22 -26.33
C GLY A 401 -13.97 -21.66 -24.86
N TYR A 402 -12.91 -21.36 -24.13
CA TYR A 402 -12.84 -21.55 -22.69
C TYR A 402 -13.71 -20.50 -21.97
N PHE A 403 -14.69 -20.95 -21.25
CA PHE A 403 -15.58 -20.10 -20.47
C PHE A 403 -15.36 -20.34 -18.97
N THR A 404 -15.19 -19.25 -18.22
CA THR A 404 -15.13 -19.26 -16.77
C THR A 404 -16.21 -18.32 -16.24
N ALA A 405 -17.10 -18.82 -15.39
CA ALA A 405 -18.04 -18.02 -14.63
C ALA A 405 -17.61 -18.00 -13.14
N GLU A 406 -17.65 -16.84 -12.54
CA GLU A 406 -17.39 -16.66 -11.12
C GLU A 406 -18.53 -15.87 -10.49
N ILE A 407 -19.01 -16.31 -9.35
CA ILE A 407 -19.97 -15.61 -8.51
C ILE A 407 -19.43 -15.52 -7.10
N GLY A 408 -19.56 -14.38 -6.47
CA GLY A 408 -19.13 -14.19 -5.09
C GLY A 408 -20.06 -13.29 -4.30
N MET A 409 -20.06 -13.52 -3.00
CA MET A 409 -20.82 -12.75 -2.03
C MET A 409 -19.99 -12.54 -0.77
N ARG A 410 -20.08 -11.37 -0.16
CA ARG A 410 -19.44 -11.05 1.13
C ARG A 410 -20.40 -10.27 2.02
N TYR A 411 -20.56 -10.74 3.26
CA TYR A 411 -21.06 -9.92 4.35
C TYR A 411 -19.91 -9.52 5.24
N HIS A 412 -19.82 -8.23 5.52
CA HIS A 412 -18.76 -7.63 6.34
C HIS A 412 -19.36 -6.69 7.37
N ALA A 413 -18.84 -6.74 8.59
CA ALA A 413 -19.18 -5.80 9.63
C ALA A 413 -17.90 -5.31 10.32
N ASP A 414 -17.76 -3.99 10.45
CA ASP A 414 -16.64 -3.39 11.14
C ASP A 414 -17.05 -2.25 12.06
N SER A 415 -16.16 -1.87 12.97
CA SER A 415 -16.35 -0.76 13.88
C SER A 415 -15.05 -0.08 14.27
N GLU A 416 -15.15 1.22 14.53
CA GLU A 416 -14.11 2.04 15.17
C GLU A 416 -14.68 2.64 16.46
N ASP A 417 -14.04 2.35 17.59
CA ASP A 417 -14.29 3.01 18.88
C ASP A 417 -13.19 4.04 19.14
N ARG A 418 -13.54 5.33 19.17
CA ARG A 418 -12.66 6.45 19.51
C ARG A 418 -12.97 6.93 20.91
N TYR A 419 -11.95 6.89 21.79
CA TYR A 419 -12.06 7.31 23.18
C TYR A 419 -10.82 8.13 23.56
N GLN A 420 -10.79 9.40 23.14
CA GLN A 420 -9.62 10.25 23.13
C GLN A 420 -9.62 11.25 24.29
N GLN A 421 -8.41 11.60 24.75
CA GLN A 421 -8.13 12.62 25.73
C GLN A 421 -6.92 13.45 25.33
N ASP A 422 -6.80 14.65 25.89
CA ASP A 422 -5.59 15.47 25.78
C ASP A 422 -4.99 15.65 27.16
N ASP A 423 -3.71 15.32 27.31
CA ASP A 423 -2.91 15.60 28.51
C ASP A 423 -2.12 16.89 28.29
N GLY A 424 -2.05 17.75 29.32
CA GLY A 424 -1.33 19.02 29.30
C GLY A 424 0.08 18.88 29.87
N TYR A 425 1.08 19.41 29.17
CA TYR A 425 2.47 19.43 29.60
C TYR A 425 3.01 20.86 29.68
N SER A 426 3.83 21.12 30.68
CA SER A 426 4.73 22.27 30.76
C SER A 426 5.98 22.03 29.94
N MET A 427 6.64 23.11 29.50
CA MET A 427 8.01 23.08 28.97
C MET A 427 8.94 23.76 29.99
N ASN A 428 9.90 23.01 30.51
CA ASN A 428 10.86 23.49 31.51
C ASN A 428 12.28 23.09 31.09
N ASN A 429 13.12 24.08 30.77
CA ASN A 429 14.51 23.87 30.31
C ASN A 429 14.66 22.78 29.23
N GLY A 430 13.79 22.86 28.20
CA GLY A 430 13.77 21.90 27.09
C GLY A 430 13.17 20.54 27.44
N ARG A 431 12.62 20.33 28.64
CA ARG A 431 11.98 19.07 29.05
C ARG A 431 10.47 19.23 29.24
N MET A 432 9.74 18.24 28.77
CA MET A 432 8.30 18.15 28.95
C MET A 432 7.94 17.50 30.27
N GLU A 433 7.22 18.21 31.12
CA GLU A 433 6.73 17.76 32.43
C GLU A 433 5.20 17.71 32.43
N LEU A 434 4.63 16.58 32.89
CA LEU A 434 3.17 16.42 32.94
C LEU A 434 2.57 17.42 33.95
N PHE A 435 1.72 18.33 33.49
CA PHE A 435 1.00 19.31 34.29
C PHE A 435 -0.41 18.83 34.66
N SER A 436 -1.17 18.33 33.65
CA SER A 436 -2.54 17.87 33.87
C SER A 436 -2.81 16.60 33.05
N ARG A 437 -3.61 15.68 33.59
CA ARG A 437 -4.13 14.53 32.86
C ARG A 437 -5.55 14.78 32.41
N GLY A 438 -5.80 14.52 31.11
CA GLY A 438 -7.15 14.56 30.57
C GLY A 438 -8.00 13.36 31.00
N LEU A 439 -9.30 13.54 30.94
CA LEU A 439 -10.26 12.45 31.19
C LEU A 439 -10.46 11.66 29.88
N PRO A 440 -10.43 10.32 29.90
CA PRO A 440 -10.75 9.51 28.75
C PRO A 440 -12.12 9.88 28.15
N GLY A 441 -12.19 10.10 26.84
CA GLY A 441 -13.42 10.51 26.15
C GLY A 441 -13.67 12.04 26.11
N SER A 442 -12.87 12.86 26.82
CA SER A 442 -13.06 14.31 26.87
C SER A 442 -12.75 15.06 25.56
N GLN A 443 -12.08 14.42 24.61
CA GLN A 443 -11.79 14.99 23.28
C GLN A 443 -12.64 14.40 22.16
N THR A 444 -12.69 13.08 22.06
CA THR A 444 -13.57 12.38 21.13
C THR A 444 -14.09 11.13 21.81
N ASN A 445 -15.39 10.95 21.77
CA ASN A 445 -16.09 9.86 22.45
C ASN A 445 -17.18 9.30 21.53
N ARG A 446 -16.78 8.53 20.51
CA ARG A 446 -17.72 8.03 19.51
C ARG A 446 -17.41 6.58 19.08
N ILE A 447 -18.47 5.89 18.66
CA ILE A 447 -18.39 4.56 18.05
C ILE A 447 -19.03 4.64 16.67
N THR A 448 -18.24 4.33 15.65
CA THR A 448 -18.71 4.23 14.27
C THR A 448 -18.80 2.75 13.89
N THR A 449 -19.92 2.33 13.34
CA THR A 449 -20.15 0.95 12.90
C THR A 449 -20.54 0.93 11.43
N ALA A 450 -20.16 -0.12 10.72
CA ALA A 450 -20.55 -0.38 9.36
C ALA A 450 -21.00 -1.82 9.17
N HIS A 451 -22.02 -2.00 8.33
CA HIS A 451 -22.49 -3.28 7.82
C HIS A 451 -22.55 -3.19 6.31
N ALA A 452 -21.88 -4.12 5.62
CA ALA A 452 -21.80 -4.11 4.17
C ALA A 452 -22.13 -5.48 3.60
N LEU A 453 -23.03 -5.50 2.62
CA LEU A 453 -23.31 -6.66 1.77
C LEU A 453 -22.78 -6.37 0.38
N SER A 454 -21.93 -7.25 -0.14
CA SER A 454 -21.49 -7.17 -1.52
C SER A 454 -21.71 -8.47 -2.25
N ALA A 455 -22.09 -8.38 -3.52
CA ALA A 455 -22.21 -9.52 -4.41
C ALA A 455 -21.61 -9.17 -5.78
N TYR A 456 -21.05 -10.13 -6.47
CA TYR A 456 -20.56 -9.93 -7.82
C TYR A 456 -20.75 -11.18 -8.68
N THR A 457 -20.77 -10.96 -9.98
CA THR A 457 -20.62 -12.00 -10.99
C THR A 457 -19.59 -11.56 -12.02
N LEU A 458 -18.81 -12.51 -12.51
CA LEU A 458 -17.80 -12.29 -13.54
C LEU A 458 -17.85 -13.44 -14.53
N ALA A 459 -17.88 -13.12 -15.81
CA ALA A 459 -17.76 -14.06 -16.92
C ALA A 459 -16.51 -13.73 -17.72
N LYS A 460 -15.68 -14.74 -18.00
CA LYS A 460 -14.51 -14.68 -18.87
C LYS A 460 -14.67 -15.70 -19.98
N TRP A 461 -14.54 -15.26 -21.24
CA TRP A 461 -14.59 -16.13 -22.38
C TRP A 461 -13.38 -15.92 -23.29
N ALA A 462 -12.63 -16.99 -23.52
CA ALA A 462 -11.42 -17.00 -24.33
C ALA A 462 -11.57 -17.91 -25.53
N LYS A 463 -11.55 -17.34 -26.73
CA LYS A 463 -11.64 -18.06 -28.01
C LYS A 463 -10.67 -17.48 -29.02
N GLY A 464 -9.82 -18.33 -29.60
CA GLY A 464 -8.81 -17.92 -30.57
C GLY A 464 -7.91 -16.82 -29.99
N VAL A 465 -7.87 -15.68 -30.64
CA VAL A 465 -7.05 -14.52 -30.25
C VAL A 465 -7.74 -13.61 -29.22
N PHE A 466 -9.03 -13.80 -28.94
CA PHE A 466 -9.80 -12.90 -28.08
C PHE A 466 -10.04 -13.50 -26.69
N THR A 467 -9.96 -12.64 -25.70
CA THR A 467 -10.47 -12.89 -24.34
C THR A 467 -11.38 -11.73 -23.96
N PHE A 468 -12.61 -12.04 -23.63
CA PHE A 468 -13.61 -11.09 -23.12
C PHE A 468 -13.81 -11.32 -21.62
N THR A 469 -13.96 -10.26 -20.88
CA THR A 469 -14.36 -10.31 -19.47
C THR A 469 -15.48 -9.31 -19.25
N ALA A 470 -16.57 -9.74 -18.64
CA ALA A 470 -17.68 -8.90 -18.24
C ALA A 470 -18.10 -9.24 -16.82
N GLY A 471 -18.39 -8.25 -16.02
CA GLY A 471 -18.81 -8.47 -14.64
C GLY A 471 -19.61 -7.31 -14.10
N VAL A 472 -20.31 -7.57 -13.03
CA VAL A 472 -21.03 -6.57 -12.26
C VAL A 472 -20.85 -6.85 -10.76
N ARG A 473 -20.65 -5.78 -9.98
CA ARG A 473 -20.60 -5.82 -8.53
C ARG A 473 -21.69 -4.94 -7.95
N TYR A 474 -22.32 -5.42 -6.90
CA TYR A 474 -23.26 -4.69 -6.06
C TYR A 474 -22.66 -4.48 -4.67
N GLU A 475 -22.84 -3.29 -4.11
CA GLU A 475 -22.50 -2.94 -2.72
C GLU A 475 -23.73 -2.28 -2.06
N ASP A 476 -24.09 -2.74 -0.85
CA ASP A 476 -25.05 -2.08 0.05
C ASP A 476 -24.34 -1.87 1.40
N VAL A 477 -24.12 -0.62 1.74
CA VAL A 477 -23.35 -0.22 2.93
C VAL A 477 -24.25 0.60 3.84
N LYS A 478 -24.32 0.22 5.10
CA LYS A 478 -25.02 0.95 6.16
C LYS A 478 -24.02 1.35 7.23
N LEU A 479 -24.00 2.62 7.55
CA LEU A 479 -23.08 3.26 8.50
C LEU A 479 -23.87 3.89 9.62
N LEU A 480 -23.35 3.85 10.84
CA LEU A 480 -23.94 4.53 12.00
C LEU A 480 -22.81 5.08 12.88
N ASN A 481 -22.80 6.39 13.08
CA ASN A 481 -21.95 7.05 14.06
C ASN A 481 -22.77 7.35 15.32
N ARG A 482 -22.31 6.85 16.46
CA ARG A 482 -22.84 7.13 17.79
C ARG A 482 -21.84 8.01 18.52
N ASP A 483 -22.12 9.28 18.62
CA ASP A 483 -21.32 10.26 19.35
C ASP A 483 -21.93 10.48 20.74
N TYR A 484 -21.17 10.11 21.78
CA TYR A 484 -21.57 10.30 23.18
C TYR A 484 -21.25 11.69 23.70
N THR A 485 -20.64 12.54 22.84
CA THR A 485 -20.16 13.89 23.15
C THR A 485 -19.05 13.92 24.22
N LYS A 486 -18.43 15.06 24.38
CA LYS A 486 -17.39 15.26 25.42
C LYS A 486 -18.00 15.33 26.83
N ALA A 487 -19.27 15.72 26.92
CA ALA A 487 -19.98 15.84 28.20
C ALA A 487 -20.34 14.48 28.81
N ASP A 488 -20.68 13.49 27.97
CA ASP A 488 -20.99 12.10 28.38
C ASP A 488 -19.75 11.20 28.28
N TRP A 489 -18.64 11.60 28.88
CA TRP A 489 -17.39 10.84 28.81
C TRP A 489 -17.52 9.42 29.39
N ARG A 490 -18.48 9.17 30.27
CA ARG A 490 -18.77 7.83 30.81
C ARG A 490 -19.66 6.96 29.93
N ARG A 491 -20.17 7.51 28.80
CA ARG A 491 -21.07 6.80 27.87
C ARG A 491 -22.36 6.33 28.51
N THR A 492 -22.99 7.15 29.31
CA THR A 492 -24.30 6.86 29.90
C THR A 492 -25.42 6.85 28.86
N GLY A 493 -25.20 7.52 27.74
CA GLY A 493 -26.16 7.66 26.65
C GLY A 493 -27.05 8.90 26.74
N MET A 494 -26.96 9.71 27.80
CA MET A 494 -27.80 10.88 28.00
C MET A 494 -27.58 11.99 26.96
N ALA A 495 -26.37 12.11 26.41
CA ALA A 495 -26.01 13.08 25.37
C ALA A 495 -25.64 12.43 24.03
N ARG A 496 -26.10 11.21 23.79
CA ARG A 496 -25.77 10.44 22.58
C ARG A 496 -26.48 11.02 21.35
N ILE A 497 -25.67 11.29 20.31
CA ILE A 497 -26.14 11.70 18.98
C ILE A 497 -25.88 10.56 18.02
N GLU A 498 -26.90 10.15 17.26
CA GLU A 498 -26.77 9.11 16.22
C GLU A 498 -26.87 9.74 14.84
N VAL A 499 -25.87 9.47 14.00
CA VAL A 499 -25.83 9.92 12.60
C VAL A 499 -25.75 8.69 11.69
N PRO A 500 -26.87 8.27 11.10
CA PRO A 500 -26.87 7.22 10.08
C PRO A 500 -26.42 7.76 8.74
N ASN A 501 -25.75 6.91 7.95
CA ASN A 501 -25.51 7.13 6.52
C ASN A 501 -25.60 5.79 5.78
N SER A 502 -25.84 5.81 4.48
CA SER A 502 -25.88 4.61 3.67
C SER A 502 -25.49 4.89 2.22
N ALA A 503 -25.00 3.87 1.53
CA ALA A 503 -24.72 3.95 0.11
C ALA A 503 -25.03 2.62 -0.57
N ARG A 504 -25.59 2.70 -1.78
CA ARG A 504 -25.79 1.56 -2.67
C ARG A 504 -25.15 1.86 -4.01
N ALA A 505 -24.47 0.87 -4.58
CA ALA A 505 -23.83 1.03 -5.87
C ALA A 505 -23.89 -0.25 -6.70
N ILE A 506 -24.07 -0.06 -8.02
CA ILE A 506 -23.90 -1.09 -9.03
C ILE A 506 -22.69 -0.67 -9.88
N MET A 507 -21.73 -1.56 -10.00
CA MET A 507 -20.44 -1.31 -10.65
C MET A 507 -20.23 -2.33 -11.77
N PRO A 508 -20.70 -2.04 -12.99
CA PRO A 508 -20.38 -2.86 -14.16
C PRO A 508 -18.94 -2.63 -14.58
N GLY A 509 -18.34 -3.66 -15.18
CA GLY A 509 -17.03 -3.60 -15.81
C GLY A 509 -16.97 -4.58 -16.99
N ILE A 510 -16.33 -4.14 -18.08
CA ILE A 510 -16.05 -4.95 -19.25
C ILE A 510 -14.61 -4.75 -19.71
N GLY A 511 -14.03 -5.76 -20.28
CA GLY A 511 -12.69 -5.70 -20.85
C GLY A 511 -12.50 -6.73 -21.95
N ILE A 512 -11.60 -6.39 -22.86
CA ILE A 512 -11.19 -7.22 -23.98
C ILE A 512 -9.67 -7.31 -24.02
N ASN A 513 -9.14 -8.48 -24.35
CA ASN A 513 -7.74 -8.66 -24.70
C ASN A 513 -7.68 -9.41 -26.04
N CYS A 514 -6.92 -8.86 -26.99
CA CYS A 514 -6.71 -9.43 -28.32
C CYS A 514 -5.23 -9.77 -28.51
N LYS A 515 -4.92 -11.04 -28.74
CA LYS A 515 -3.58 -11.51 -29.09
C LYS A 515 -3.34 -11.30 -30.59
N LEU A 516 -2.76 -10.16 -30.96
CA LEU A 516 -2.46 -9.80 -32.35
C LEU A 516 -1.40 -10.75 -32.95
N MET A 517 -0.44 -11.16 -32.13
CA MET A 517 0.63 -12.11 -32.44
C MET A 517 0.93 -12.94 -31.18
N PRO A 518 1.65 -14.04 -31.26
CA PRO A 518 2.04 -14.82 -30.07
C PRO A 518 2.73 -13.99 -28.99
N GLN A 519 3.48 -12.96 -29.40
CA GLN A 519 4.24 -12.07 -28.51
C GLN A 519 3.54 -10.77 -28.17
N LEU A 520 2.50 -10.35 -28.95
CA LEU A 520 1.89 -9.03 -28.86
C LEU A 520 0.40 -9.13 -28.57
N SER A 521 -0.06 -8.50 -27.52
CA SER A 521 -1.49 -8.35 -27.22
C SER A 521 -1.88 -6.90 -26.99
N LEU A 522 -3.10 -6.57 -27.37
CA LEU A 522 -3.79 -5.30 -27.10
C LEU A 522 -4.94 -5.58 -26.14
N PHE A 523 -5.09 -4.78 -25.10
CA PHE A 523 -6.26 -4.85 -24.23
C PHE A 523 -6.89 -3.48 -24.03
N SER A 524 -8.18 -3.49 -23.73
CA SER A 524 -8.93 -2.30 -23.31
C SER A 524 -10.03 -2.69 -22.35
N GLY A 525 -10.42 -1.76 -21.48
CA GLY A 525 -11.50 -1.98 -20.54
C GLY A 525 -12.08 -0.68 -19.98
N ILE A 526 -13.31 -0.82 -19.52
CA ILE A 526 -14.05 0.24 -18.83
C ILE A 526 -14.75 -0.35 -17.62
N HIS A 527 -14.75 0.40 -16.50
CA HIS A 527 -15.54 0.02 -15.32
C HIS A 527 -16.01 1.24 -14.54
N LYS A 528 -17.08 1.06 -13.78
CA LYS A 528 -17.53 2.05 -12.81
C LYS A 528 -16.84 1.79 -11.47
N GLY A 529 -16.15 2.82 -10.93
CA GLY A 529 -15.52 2.82 -9.62
C GLY A 529 -16.45 3.34 -8.53
N PHE A 530 -16.21 2.91 -7.30
CA PHE A 530 -16.93 3.26 -6.09
C PHE A 530 -15.98 3.28 -4.88
N ALA A 531 -16.23 4.20 -3.95
CA ALA A 531 -15.73 4.10 -2.57
C ALA A 531 -16.84 4.54 -1.60
N PRO A 532 -17.01 3.84 -0.46
CA PRO A 532 -18.07 4.16 0.51
C PRO A 532 -17.86 5.55 1.11
N PRO A 533 -18.95 6.25 1.52
CA PRO A 533 -18.86 7.48 2.29
C PRO A 533 -18.49 7.17 3.74
N SER A 534 -18.13 8.19 4.54
CA SER A 534 -18.09 8.07 6.00
C SER A 534 -19.49 8.16 6.62
N ALA A 535 -19.58 7.90 7.92
CA ALA A 535 -20.81 8.08 8.71
C ALA A 535 -21.04 9.56 9.08
N SER A 536 -20.93 10.46 8.09
CA SER A 536 -21.18 11.90 8.20
C SER A 536 -22.46 12.26 7.46
N LEU A 537 -23.24 13.18 8.04
CA LEU A 537 -24.53 13.58 7.46
C LEU A 537 -24.34 14.18 6.05
N GLY A 538 -25.12 13.69 5.09
CA GLY A 538 -25.13 14.21 3.72
C GLY A 538 -23.92 13.86 2.86
N GLN A 539 -22.94 13.13 3.38
CA GLN A 539 -21.80 12.70 2.58
C GLN A 539 -22.20 11.62 1.59
N LYS A 540 -21.85 11.85 0.32
CA LYS A 540 -22.12 10.93 -0.79
C LYS A 540 -20.91 10.04 -1.05
N ALA A 541 -21.16 8.82 -1.53
CA ALA A 541 -20.13 7.90 -1.98
C ALA A 541 -19.30 8.48 -3.14
N GLU A 542 -18.04 8.11 -3.21
CA GLU A 542 -17.18 8.39 -4.37
C GLU A 542 -17.62 7.54 -5.56
N SER A 543 -17.61 8.13 -6.76
CA SER A 543 -17.94 7.44 -8.00
C SER A 543 -17.09 7.94 -9.16
N SER A 544 -16.63 7.01 -10.00
CA SER A 544 -15.85 7.30 -11.20
C SER A 544 -16.22 6.38 -12.37
N ILE A 545 -15.90 6.84 -13.58
CA ILE A 545 -15.80 5.99 -14.78
C ILE A 545 -14.33 5.90 -15.14
N ASN A 546 -13.82 4.69 -15.18
CA ASN A 546 -12.41 4.40 -15.41
C ASN A 546 -12.27 3.65 -16.73
N VAL A 547 -11.42 4.20 -17.62
CA VAL A 547 -11.13 3.64 -18.95
C VAL A 547 -9.64 3.38 -19.05
N GLU A 548 -9.24 2.28 -19.65
CA GLU A 548 -7.85 1.96 -19.92
C GLU A 548 -7.70 1.23 -21.25
N ALA A 549 -6.53 1.41 -21.86
CA ALA A 549 -6.08 0.62 -23.01
C ALA A 549 -4.57 0.42 -22.91
N GLY A 550 -4.09 -0.72 -23.38
CA GLY A 550 -2.66 -1.02 -23.29
C GLY A 550 -2.19 -2.08 -24.27
N LEU A 551 -0.89 -2.01 -24.55
CA LEU A 551 -0.14 -2.96 -25.34
C LEU A 551 0.75 -3.80 -24.44
N ARG A 552 0.84 -5.10 -24.68
CA ARG A 552 1.75 -6.03 -24.01
C ARG A 552 2.55 -6.79 -25.03
N TYR A 553 3.85 -6.71 -24.90
CA TYR A 553 4.79 -7.49 -25.70
C TYR A 553 5.61 -8.42 -24.79
N ALA A 554 5.82 -9.67 -25.21
CA ALA A 554 6.67 -10.60 -24.48
C ALA A 554 7.34 -11.60 -25.42
N ASN A 555 8.65 -11.67 -25.34
CA ASN A 555 9.45 -12.76 -25.91
C ASN A 555 10.40 -13.30 -24.83
N GLN A 556 11.33 -14.17 -25.19
CA GLN A 556 12.29 -14.75 -24.23
C GLN A 556 13.29 -13.75 -23.62
N TRP A 557 13.54 -12.61 -24.28
CA TRP A 557 14.55 -11.62 -23.89
C TRP A 557 13.95 -10.33 -23.31
N PHE A 558 12.78 -9.96 -23.79
CA PHE A 558 12.18 -8.67 -23.54
C PHE A 558 10.69 -8.81 -23.25
N LYS A 559 10.23 -8.05 -22.27
CA LYS A 559 8.83 -7.91 -21.92
C LYS A 559 8.54 -6.43 -21.73
N GLY A 560 7.49 -5.94 -22.38
CA GLY A 560 7.05 -4.56 -22.33
C GLY A 560 5.56 -4.45 -22.13
N GLU A 561 5.14 -3.45 -21.37
CA GLU A 561 3.73 -3.07 -21.19
C GLU A 561 3.63 -1.56 -21.24
N LEU A 562 2.72 -1.03 -22.07
CA LEU A 562 2.39 0.38 -22.17
C LEU A 562 0.91 0.54 -22.00
N ILE A 563 0.46 1.34 -21.03
CA ILE A 563 -0.95 1.52 -20.68
C ILE A 563 -1.27 3.00 -20.60
N GLY A 564 -2.34 3.43 -21.30
CA GLY A 564 -3.00 4.70 -21.09
C GLY A 564 -4.23 4.50 -20.22
N PHE A 565 -4.50 5.42 -19.29
CA PHE A 565 -5.69 5.38 -18.45
C PHE A 565 -6.32 6.76 -18.26
N SER A 566 -7.63 6.75 -17.97
CA SER A 566 -8.41 7.94 -17.65
C SER A 566 -9.49 7.60 -16.62
N ASN A 567 -9.45 8.23 -15.46
CA ASN A 567 -10.41 8.10 -14.36
C ASN A 567 -11.17 9.41 -14.24
N ASN A 568 -12.45 9.41 -14.57
CA ASN A 568 -13.33 10.57 -14.50
C ASN A 568 -14.25 10.45 -13.28
N TYR A 569 -13.98 11.24 -12.25
CA TYR A 569 -14.74 11.26 -11.00
C TYR A 569 -15.96 12.17 -11.14
N SER A 570 -17.13 11.64 -10.91
CA SER A 570 -18.36 12.42 -10.76
C SER A 570 -18.51 12.98 -9.34
N ASN A 571 -18.00 12.26 -8.35
CA ASN A 571 -17.86 12.69 -6.98
C ASN A 571 -16.61 12.06 -6.37
N MET A 572 -15.63 12.88 -6.02
CA MET A 572 -14.39 12.46 -5.35
C MET A 572 -14.51 12.79 -3.86
N LEU A 573 -13.94 11.95 -3.01
CA LEU A 573 -13.83 12.19 -1.58
C LEU A 573 -12.42 12.66 -1.24
N GLY A 574 -12.31 13.76 -0.48
CA GLY A 574 -11.08 14.22 0.15
C GLY A 574 -11.09 13.96 1.63
N SER A 575 -9.93 14.02 2.27
CA SER A 575 -9.80 14.01 3.73
C SER A 575 -9.06 15.25 4.24
N ASP A 576 -9.23 15.56 5.52
CA ASP A 576 -8.61 16.73 6.15
C ASP A 576 -7.07 16.64 6.22
N LEU A 577 -6.51 15.45 6.11
CA LEU A 577 -5.08 15.23 6.17
C LEU A 577 -4.36 15.43 4.83
N ALA A 578 -5.09 15.67 3.74
CA ALA A 578 -4.55 15.59 2.39
C ALA A 578 -3.63 16.74 1.97
N ALA A 579 -3.82 17.95 2.51
CA ALA A 579 -3.13 19.13 1.98
C ALA A 579 -2.27 19.91 3.00
N GLN A 580 -2.76 20.15 4.19
CA GLN A 580 -2.15 21.07 5.16
C GLN A 580 -1.77 20.41 6.49
N GLY A 581 -1.60 19.08 6.51
CA GLY A 581 -1.33 18.36 7.74
C GLY A 581 -2.55 18.13 8.61
N GLY A 582 -3.68 18.75 8.30
CA GLY A 582 -5.00 18.56 8.87
C GLY A 582 -5.09 18.64 10.40
N LEU A 583 -6.29 18.66 10.89
CA LEU A 583 -6.58 18.63 12.33
C LEU A 583 -6.52 17.22 12.94
N GLY A 584 -6.18 16.19 12.12
CA GLY A 584 -6.16 14.80 12.54
C GLY A 584 -7.55 14.22 12.81
N THR A 585 -8.60 14.84 12.30
CA THR A 585 -9.99 14.39 12.48
C THR A 585 -10.28 13.16 11.63
N LEU A 586 -9.60 12.99 10.49
CA LEU A 586 -9.87 12.03 9.43
C LEU A 586 -11.30 12.19 8.85
N ASP A 587 -11.88 13.38 8.98
CA ASP A 587 -13.19 13.66 8.43
C ASP A 587 -13.08 13.77 6.91
N GLN A 588 -13.91 13.03 6.22
CA GLN A 588 -13.99 13.06 4.77
C GLN A 588 -15.01 14.09 4.33
N PHE A 589 -14.78 14.68 3.16
CA PHE A 589 -15.71 15.63 2.54
C PHE A 589 -15.80 15.38 1.04
N ASN A 590 -16.92 15.81 0.44
CA ASN A 590 -17.10 15.70 -1.00
C ASN A 590 -16.32 16.81 -1.70
N VAL A 591 -15.31 16.46 -2.48
CA VAL A 591 -14.49 17.36 -3.30
C VAL A 591 -15.20 17.70 -4.62
N GLY A 592 -16.03 16.78 -5.12
CA GLY A 592 -16.76 16.96 -6.36
C GLY A 592 -16.11 16.25 -7.55
N ARG A 593 -16.11 16.91 -8.72
CA ARG A 593 -15.63 16.30 -9.96
C ARG A 593 -14.13 16.47 -10.14
N ALA A 594 -13.46 15.41 -10.59
CA ALA A 594 -12.04 15.43 -10.92
C ALA A 594 -11.74 14.53 -12.11
N LEU A 595 -10.67 14.82 -12.83
CA LEU A 595 -10.13 14.00 -13.91
C LEU A 595 -8.69 13.63 -13.57
N VAL A 596 -8.40 12.34 -13.61
CA VAL A 596 -7.04 11.80 -13.50
C VAL A 596 -6.76 10.96 -14.73
N ARG A 597 -5.66 11.24 -15.42
CA ARG A 597 -5.24 10.50 -16.61
C ARG A 597 -3.74 10.30 -16.60
N GLY A 598 -3.26 9.29 -17.31
CA GLY A 598 -1.83 9.06 -17.35
C GLY A 598 -1.40 7.93 -18.25
N VAL A 599 -0.09 7.70 -18.22
CA VAL A 599 0.58 6.65 -18.97
C VAL A 599 1.45 5.85 -18.02
N GLU A 600 1.38 4.54 -18.10
CA GLU A 600 2.19 3.57 -17.36
C GLU A 600 3.06 2.81 -18.36
N LEU A 601 4.37 2.74 -18.12
CA LEU A 601 5.32 1.95 -18.91
C LEU A 601 6.05 0.97 -18.00
N LEU A 602 6.13 -0.28 -18.42
CA LEU A 602 6.97 -1.30 -17.80
C LEU A 602 7.81 -1.96 -18.89
N LEU A 603 9.12 -1.97 -18.73
CA LEU A 603 10.05 -2.69 -19.58
C LEU A 603 10.87 -3.64 -18.73
N GLN A 604 11.00 -4.87 -19.14
CA GLN A 604 11.85 -5.87 -18.51
C GLN A 604 12.70 -6.52 -19.60
N CYS A 605 14.00 -6.65 -19.37
CA CYS A 605 14.95 -7.19 -20.31
C CYS A 605 15.90 -8.18 -19.62
N GLN A 606 16.19 -9.27 -20.32
CA GLN A 606 17.21 -10.25 -19.96
C GLN A 606 18.11 -10.45 -21.19
N PRO A 607 19.12 -9.56 -21.39
CA PRO A 607 19.88 -9.52 -22.66
C PRO A 607 20.83 -10.70 -22.84
N LEU A 608 21.16 -11.43 -21.75
CA LEU A 608 22.06 -12.57 -21.83
C LEU A 608 21.30 -13.90 -21.95
N PRO A 609 21.83 -14.87 -22.74
CA PRO A 609 21.25 -16.17 -22.84
C PRO A 609 21.11 -16.87 -21.48
N THR A 610 20.00 -17.56 -21.25
CA THR A 610 19.69 -18.22 -19.97
C THR A 610 20.69 -19.30 -19.55
N HIS A 611 21.47 -19.87 -20.52
CA HIS A 611 22.51 -20.86 -20.25
C HIS A 611 23.86 -20.24 -19.81
N TRP A 612 24.00 -18.91 -19.87
CA TRP A 612 25.21 -18.27 -19.39
C TRP A 612 25.27 -18.28 -17.86
N LYS A 613 26.52 -18.29 -17.32
CA LYS A 613 26.78 -18.35 -15.88
C LYS A 613 26.40 -17.03 -15.18
N ILE A 614 26.26 -15.95 -15.94
CA ILE A 614 25.88 -14.61 -15.46
C ILE A 614 24.61 -14.21 -16.19
N GLN A 615 23.65 -13.63 -15.43
CA GLN A 615 22.41 -13.07 -15.95
C GLN A 615 22.37 -11.57 -15.63
N LEU A 616 21.79 -10.78 -16.52
CA LEU A 616 21.65 -9.31 -16.37
C LEU A 616 20.19 -8.89 -16.44
N PRO A 617 19.36 -9.21 -15.42
CA PRO A 617 17.98 -8.76 -15.40
C PRO A 617 17.91 -7.24 -15.24
N MET A 618 17.16 -6.60 -16.13
CA MET A 618 16.90 -5.17 -16.11
C MET A 618 15.41 -4.91 -16.09
N GLN A 619 14.98 -3.88 -15.35
CA GLN A 619 13.61 -3.42 -15.34
C GLN A 619 13.58 -1.90 -15.32
N LEU A 620 12.65 -1.32 -16.07
CA LEU A 620 12.31 0.10 -16.02
C LEU A 620 10.80 0.23 -15.87
N SER A 621 10.34 0.95 -14.87
CA SER A 621 8.96 1.37 -14.75
C SER A 621 8.88 2.90 -14.76
N TYR A 622 7.89 3.43 -15.46
CA TYR A 622 7.61 4.86 -15.52
C TYR A 622 6.12 5.10 -15.43
N THR A 623 5.76 6.16 -14.72
CA THR A 623 4.38 6.62 -14.60
C THR A 623 4.33 8.12 -14.84
N PHE A 624 3.47 8.54 -15.75
CA PHE A 624 3.02 9.92 -15.89
C PHE A 624 1.59 10.03 -15.40
N THR A 625 1.30 11.00 -14.53
CA THR A 625 -0.03 11.27 -14.01
C THR A 625 -0.36 12.74 -14.10
N ASP A 626 -1.45 13.07 -14.79
CA ASP A 626 -2.03 14.41 -14.89
C ASP A 626 -3.37 14.44 -14.15
N THR A 627 -3.56 15.41 -13.26
CA THR A 627 -4.77 15.52 -12.42
C THR A 627 -5.37 16.91 -12.59
N LYS A 628 -6.71 16.98 -12.62
CA LYS A 628 -7.44 18.26 -12.73
C LYS A 628 -8.74 18.23 -11.97
N MET A 629 -8.94 19.23 -11.11
CA MET A 629 -10.25 19.52 -10.52
C MET A 629 -11.21 20.05 -11.60
N LYS A 630 -12.44 19.55 -11.61
CA LYS A 630 -13.48 19.92 -12.59
C LYS A 630 -14.61 20.77 -12.00
N ASN A 631 -14.42 21.28 -10.82
CA ASN A 631 -15.27 22.27 -10.14
C ASN A 631 -14.43 23.07 -9.15
N SER A 632 -14.90 24.25 -8.78
CA SER A 632 -14.34 25.05 -7.68
C SER A 632 -15.13 24.81 -6.41
N PHE A 633 -14.45 24.86 -5.26
CA PHE A 633 -15.05 24.72 -3.93
C PHE A 633 -14.10 25.30 -2.87
N THR A 634 -14.61 25.45 -1.65
CA THR A 634 -13.81 25.83 -0.48
C THR A 634 -13.99 24.79 0.62
N SER A 635 -12.90 24.38 1.24
CA SER A 635 -12.92 23.49 2.40
C SER A 635 -11.92 23.95 3.46
N ALA A 636 -12.13 23.56 4.71
CA ALA A 636 -11.20 23.87 5.79
C ALA A 636 -9.83 23.21 5.60
N SER A 637 -9.77 22.03 4.92
CA SER A 637 -8.54 21.24 4.75
C SER A 637 -7.77 21.57 3.48
N TRP A 638 -8.46 21.97 2.40
CA TRP A 638 -7.84 22.22 1.10
C TRP A 638 -7.82 23.70 0.71
N GLY A 639 -8.42 24.59 1.53
CA GLY A 639 -8.55 26.02 1.22
C GLY A 639 -9.49 26.27 0.05
N HIS A 640 -9.17 27.27 -0.76
CA HIS A 640 -9.89 27.60 -2.00
C HIS A 640 -9.34 26.78 -3.16
N VAL A 641 -10.14 25.91 -3.70
CA VAL A 641 -9.82 25.07 -4.86
C VAL A 641 -10.53 25.61 -6.07
N LEU A 642 -9.80 25.82 -7.15
CA LEU A 642 -10.31 26.35 -8.42
C LEU A 642 -10.43 25.24 -9.48
N TYR A 643 -11.31 25.45 -10.46
CA TYR A 643 -11.35 24.62 -11.64
C TYR A 643 -9.97 24.59 -12.33
N GLY A 644 -9.47 23.40 -12.63
CA GLY A 644 -8.16 23.19 -13.24
C GLY A 644 -7.02 22.92 -12.27
N ASP A 645 -7.22 23.10 -10.95
CA ASP A 645 -6.20 22.80 -9.96
C ASP A 645 -5.81 21.31 -9.97
N GLU A 646 -4.53 21.06 -9.74
CA GLU A 646 -3.97 19.72 -9.56
C GLU A 646 -4.32 19.18 -8.16
N ILE A 647 -4.51 17.87 -8.07
CA ILE A 647 -4.74 17.16 -6.79
C ILE A 647 -3.40 17.07 -6.04
N PRO A 648 -3.35 17.41 -4.74
CA PRO A 648 -2.11 17.36 -3.96
C PRO A 648 -1.62 15.92 -3.70
N TYR A 649 -0.33 15.80 -3.37
CA TYR A 649 0.36 14.55 -3.04
C TYR A 649 0.36 13.48 -4.16
N ILE A 650 0.36 13.92 -5.42
CA ILE A 650 0.50 13.07 -6.60
C ILE A 650 1.72 13.52 -7.41
N PHE A 651 2.67 12.62 -7.63
CA PHE A 651 3.80 12.87 -8.53
C PHE A 651 3.34 12.88 -9.97
N ARG A 652 3.71 13.93 -10.72
CA ARG A 652 3.47 13.96 -12.17
C ARG A 652 4.34 12.96 -12.91
N HIS A 653 5.58 12.77 -12.47
CA HIS A 653 6.55 11.83 -13.03
C HIS A 653 7.14 10.97 -11.93
N ALA A 654 7.05 9.67 -12.08
CA ALA A 654 7.72 8.69 -11.23
C ALA A 654 8.43 7.65 -12.11
N LEU A 655 9.70 7.35 -11.81
CA LEU A 655 10.51 6.39 -12.55
C LEU A 655 11.27 5.51 -11.58
N ASN A 656 11.29 4.20 -11.87
CA ASN A 656 12.10 3.22 -11.17
C ASN A 656 12.89 2.38 -12.16
N GLY A 657 14.19 2.32 -12.00
CA GLY A 657 15.09 1.47 -12.77
C GLY A 657 15.76 0.43 -11.88
N GLN A 658 15.79 -0.80 -12.31
CA GLN A 658 16.50 -1.87 -11.63
C GLN A 658 17.47 -2.54 -12.61
N ILE A 659 18.68 -2.81 -12.17
CA ILE A 659 19.71 -3.55 -12.92
C ILE A 659 20.32 -4.56 -11.96
N GLY A 660 20.34 -5.84 -12.37
CA GLY A 660 20.93 -6.93 -11.61
C GLY A 660 22.09 -7.58 -12.34
N VAL A 661 23.04 -8.09 -11.58
CA VAL A 661 24.02 -9.08 -12.02
C VAL A 661 23.81 -10.30 -11.15
N GLU A 662 23.24 -11.35 -11.71
CA GLU A 662 22.91 -12.59 -10.99
C GLU A 662 23.81 -13.74 -11.47
N SER A 663 24.42 -14.47 -10.54
CA SER A 663 25.24 -15.65 -10.82
C SER A 663 25.02 -16.74 -9.78
N LYS A 664 25.64 -17.92 -9.97
CA LYS A 664 25.59 -19.00 -8.98
C LYS A 664 26.38 -18.71 -7.68
N TRP A 665 27.23 -17.67 -7.66
CA TRP A 665 28.05 -17.31 -6.50
C TRP A 665 27.55 -16.07 -5.79
N ALA A 666 27.03 -15.10 -6.57
CA ALA A 666 26.60 -13.82 -6.01
C ALA A 666 25.58 -13.14 -6.92
N ASP A 667 24.69 -12.37 -6.30
CA ASP A 667 23.76 -11.45 -6.94
C ASP A 667 24.04 -10.03 -6.46
N ILE A 668 24.14 -9.07 -7.39
CA ILE A 668 24.23 -7.64 -7.08
C ILE A 668 23.09 -6.94 -7.82
N ASN A 669 22.29 -6.17 -7.10
CA ASN A 669 21.15 -5.46 -7.70
C ASN A 669 21.19 -3.98 -7.31
N PHE A 670 20.98 -3.12 -8.31
CA PHE A 670 20.81 -1.68 -8.16
C PHE A 670 19.33 -1.33 -8.35
N ASN A 671 18.82 -0.46 -7.50
CA ASN A 671 17.48 0.11 -7.61
C ASN A 671 17.58 1.65 -7.60
N MET A 672 17.23 2.27 -8.71
CA MET A 672 17.28 3.72 -8.94
C MET A 672 15.85 4.26 -8.98
N ARG A 673 15.56 5.27 -8.17
CA ARG A 673 14.22 5.85 -8.05
C ARG A 673 14.27 7.35 -8.27
N TYR A 674 13.45 7.84 -9.19
CA TYR A 674 13.22 9.26 -9.41
C TYR A 674 11.75 9.58 -9.19
N ASN A 675 11.49 10.60 -8.38
CA ASN A 675 10.18 11.22 -8.23
C ASN A 675 10.33 12.69 -8.64
N GLY A 676 9.41 13.19 -9.47
CA GLY A 676 9.34 14.60 -9.82
C GLY A 676 8.89 15.49 -8.65
N ASP A 677 8.81 16.78 -8.88
CA ASP A 677 8.21 17.72 -7.92
C ASP A 677 6.75 17.36 -7.63
N MET A 678 6.31 17.56 -6.39
CA MET A 678 4.96 17.25 -5.95
C MET A 678 4.36 18.43 -5.17
N ARG A 679 3.09 18.77 -5.47
CA ARG A 679 2.30 19.75 -4.69
C ARG A 679 1.83 19.16 -3.38
N THR A 680 1.77 19.98 -2.36
CA THR A 680 1.14 19.62 -1.07
C THR A 680 -0.22 20.31 -0.86
N VAL A 681 -0.56 21.27 -1.68
CA VAL A 681 -1.86 21.97 -1.72
C VAL A 681 -2.40 22.03 -3.16
N PRO A 682 -3.71 22.14 -3.38
CA PRO A 682 -4.27 22.32 -4.72
C PRO A 682 -3.73 23.59 -5.40
N GLY A 683 -3.56 23.56 -6.72
CA GLY A 683 -3.08 24.71 -7.46
C GLY A 683 -2.67 24.38 -8.89
N GLN A 684 -2.26 25.41 -9.65
CA GLN A 684 -1.88 25.32 -11.05
C GLN A 684 -0.48 25.89 -11.29
N GLY A 685 0.16 25.48 -12.38
CA GLY A 685 1.44 26.04 -12.84
C GLY A 685 2.61 25.75 -11.89
N LYS A 686 3.49 26.75 -11.71
CA LYS A 686 4.71 26.61 -10.88
C LYS A 686 4.33 26.43 -9.40
N ILE A 687 4.93 25.44 -8.74
CA ILE A 687 4.67 25.16 -7.33
C ILE A 687 5.47 26.14 -6.47
N ALA A 688 4.82 26.82 -5.53
CA ALA A 688 5.48 27.67 -4.55
C ALA A 688 6.43 26.85 -3.66
N GLN A 689 7.54 27.42 -3.22
CA GLN A 689 8.58 26.69 -2.47
C GLN A 689 8.06 26.06 -1.18
N ARG A 690 7.17 26.75 -0.44
CA ARG A 690 6.57 26.28 0.80
C ARG A 690 5.49 25.20 0.61
N GLU A 691 5.04 25.01 -0.64
CA GLU A 691 3.98 24.06 -1.02
C GLU A 691 4.55 22.88 -1.84
N LYS A 692 5.86 22.82 -1.97
CA LYS A 692 6.54 21.86 -2.84
C LYS A 692 7.30 20.82 -2.03
N ILE A 693 7.20 19.58 -2.48
CA ILE A 693 8.18 18.54 -2.20
C ILE A 693 9.06 18.43 -3.44
N PRO A 694 10.36 18.79 -3.32
CA PRO A 694 11.27 18.80 -4.46
C PRO A 694 11.52 17.43 -5.05
N ALA A 695 11.81 17.37 -6.34
CA ALA A 695 12.23 16.16 -7.03
C ALA A 695 13.45 15.51 -6.36
N ASN A 696 13.47 14.19 -6.34
CA ASN A 696 14.57 13.44 -5.76
C ASN A 696 14.97 12.24 -6.63
N PHE A 697 16.24 11.87 -6.53
CA PHE A 697 16.81 10.67 -7.15
C PHE A 697 17.59 9.89 -6.10
N ILE A 698 17.21 8.64 -5.86
CA ILE A 698 17.75 7.80 -4.79
C ILE A 698 18.21 6.48 -5.40
N ILE A 699 19.37 6.00 -4.96
CA ILE A 699 19.96 4.73 -5.39
C ILE A 699 20.09 3.83 -4.17
N ASP A 700 19.56 2.60 -4.28
CA ASP A 700 19.78 1.51 -3.33
C ASP A 700 20.59 0.40 -4.02
N VAL A 701 21.41 -0.33 -3.26
CA VAL A 701 22.20 -1.46 -3.75
C VAL A 701 22.04 -2.63 -2.81
N THR A 702 21.89 -3.82 -3.37
CA THR A 702 21.91 -5.06 -2.58
C THR A 702 22.93 -6.02 -3.16
N ALA A 703 23.63 -6.73 -2.29
CA ALA A 703 24.49 -7.83 -2.65
C ALA A 703 24.11 -9.07 -1.84
N LYS A 704 24.10 -10.21 -2.50
CA LYS A 704 23.89 -11.51 -1.88
C LYS A 704 24.98 -12.46 -2.36
N VAL A 705 25.71 -13.07 -1.44
CA VAL A 705 26.78 -14.05 -1.73
C VAL A 705 26.30 -15.43 -1.29
N HIS A 706 26.29 -16.38 -2.21
CA HIS A 706 25.90 -17.77 -1.97
C HIS A 706 27.09 -18.57 -1.47
N ILE A 707 27.24 -18.68 -0.14
CA ILE A 707 28.40 -19.36 0.49
C ILE A 707 28.32 -20.87 0.30
N ILE A 708 27.16 -21.44 0.59
CA ILE A 708 26.84 -22.85 0.37
C ILE A 708 25.37 -22.93 -0.07
N LYS A 709 24.93 -24.11 -0.53
CA LYS A 709 23.58 -24.32 -1.11
C LYS A 709 22.43 -23.70 -0.30
N ASN A 710 22.56 -23.63 1.02
CA ASN A 710 21.47 -23.24 1.92
C ASN A 710 21.79 -21.95 2.73
N VAL A 711 22.95 -21.30 2.50
CA VAL A 711 23.39 -20.13 3.29
C VAL A 711 23.83 -19.01 2.36
N ASP A 712 23.16 -17.88 2.52
CA ASP A 712 23.49 -16.63 1.84
C ASP A 712 23.96 -15.58 2.83
N LEU A 713 25.03 -14.85 2.50
CA LEU A 713 25.34 -13.57 3.13
C LEU A 713 24.66 -12.46 2.33
N THR A 714 24.04 -11.52 3.04
CA THR A 714 23.33 -10.40 2.42
C THR A 714 23.88 -9.07 2.90
N MET A 715 23.97 -8.10 1.99
CA MET A 715 24.28 -6.71 2.29
C MET A 715 23.31 -5.80 1.54
N ASN A 716 22.69 -4.89 2.28
CA ASN A 716 21.77 -3.90 1.71
C ASN A 716 22.28 -2.51 2.03
N MET A 717 22.43 -1.66 1.03
CA MET A 717 22.75 -0.24 1.15
C MET A 717 21.56 0.56 0.60
N VAL A 718 20.98 1.41 1.42
CA VAL A 718 19.88 2.30 1.04
C VAL A 718 20.39 3.74 0.98
N ASN A 719 19.87 4.51 0.00
CA ASN A 719 20.30 5.89 -0.26
C ASN A 719 21.84 5.99 -0.37
N LEU A 720 22.42 5.24 -1.29
CA LEU A 720 23.87 5.08 -1.48
C LEU A 720 24.62 6.42 -1.56
N THR A 721 24.00 7.43 -2.15
CA THR A 721 24.60 8.78 -2.33
C THR A 721 24.43 9.67 -1.09
N ASN A 722 23.83 9.17 -0.01
CA ASN A 722 23.48 9.94 1.19
C ASN A 722 22.76 11.26 0.88
N LYS A 723 21.85 11.21 -0.09
CA LYS A 723 21.06 12.38 -0.49
C LYS A 723 20.14 12.82 0.63
N VAL A 724 20.21 14.07 1.07
CA VAL A 724 19.18 14.69 1.89
C VAL A 724 18.01 15.05 0.99
N TYR A 725 16.83 14.55 1.29
CA TYR A 725 15.64 14.78 0.48
C TYR A 725 14.39 14.86 1.34
N MET A 726 13.45 15.67 0.89
CA MET A 726 12.13 15.81 1.51
C MET A 726 11.19 14.72 0.99
N VAL A 727 10.43 14.08 1.89
CA VAL A 727 9.46 13.04 1.52
C VAL A 727 8.01 13.48 1.72
N SER A 728 7.77 14.40 2.67
CA SER A 728 6.43 14.88 3.02
C SER A 728 6.50 16.21 3.76
N ARG A 729 5.41 17.00 3.70
CA ARG A 729 5.11 18.11 4.61
C ARG A 729 3.96 17.77 5.57
N HIS A 730 3.58 16.52 5.58
CA HIS A 730 2.44 15.97 6.31
C HIS A 730 2.95 14.96 7.34
N PRO A 731 2.31 14.82 8.53
CA PRO A 731 1.11 15.55 8.98
C PRO A 731 1.35 16.96 9.48
N SER A 732 2.54 17.31 9.95
CA SER A 732 2.87 18.65 10.43
C SER A 732 4.35 18.93 10.24
N GLY A 733 4.71 19.84 9.34
CA GLY A 733 6.08 20.22 9.00
C GLY A 733 6.80 19.28 8.05
N VAL A 734 8.01 19.68 7.66
CA VAL A 734 8.84 18.99 6.67
C VAL A 734 9.45 17.71 7.24
N ARG A 735 9.44 16.65 6.46
CA ARG A 735 10.02 15.35 6.82
C ARG A 735 11.15 14.96 5.87
N ALA A 736 12.30 14.60 6.45
CA ALA A 736 13.41 14.03 5.72
C ALA A 736 13.16 12.55 5.39
N GLY A 737 13.61 12.10 4.23
CA GLY A 737 13.73 10.69 3.89
C GLY A 737 14.88 10.03 4.65
N LEU A 738 14.96 8.69 4.54
CA LEU A 738 16.01 7.90 5.22
C LEU A 738 17.40 8.29 4.68
N PRO A 739 18.38 8.65 5.55
CA PRO A 739 19.77 8.87 5.15
C PRO A 739 20.43 7.58 4.67
N PHE A 740 21.71 7.65 4.29
CA PHE A 740 22.48 6.45 3.95
C PHE A 740 22.42 5.43 5.09
N GLY A 741 22.10 4.20 4.74
CA GLY A 741 22.08 3.08 5.68
C GLY A 741 22.66 1.82 5.06
N ILE A 742 23.40 1.06 5.87
CA ILE A 742 23.99 -0.22 5.49
C ILE A 742 23.53 -1.29 6.48
N TYR A 743 23.15 -2.46 5.94
CA TYR A 743 22.63 -3.59 6.69
C TYR A 743 23.29 -4.87 6.19
N GLY A 744 23.90 -5.63 7.09
CA GLY A 744 24.48 -6.94 6.81
C GLY A 744 23.65 -8.05 7.42
N GLY A 745 23.62 -9.22 6.77
CA GLY A 745 22.81 -10.33 7.28
C GLY A 745 23.22 -11.69 6.77
N VAL A 746 22.60 -12.71 7.37
CA VAL A 746 22.71 -14.11 6.99
C VAL A 746 21.32 -14.67 6.77
N GLN A 747 21.13 -15.40 5.69
CA GLN A 747 19.91 -16.16 5.39
C GLN A 747 20.26 -17.64 5.29
N TRP A 748 19.56 -18.45 6.07
CA TRP A 748 19.62 -19.91 5.99
C TRP A 748 18.24 -20.46 5.64
N LYS A 749 18.20 -21.37 4.65
CA LYS A 749 16.95 -21.98 4.19
C LYS A 749 17.21 -23.45 3.84
N LEU A 750 16.39 -24.34 4.43
CA LEU A 750 16.37 -25.77 4.19
C LEU A 750 14.98 -26.20 3.68
#